data_2d0449811d2ea24ef478c46b115acca5
#
_entry.id   2d0449811d2ea24ef478c46b115acca5
#
_cell.length_a   1.000
_cell.length_b   1.000
_cell.length_c   1.000
_cell.angle_alpha   90.00
_cell.angle_beta   90.00
_cell.angle_gamma   90.00
#
_symmetry.space_group_name_H-M   'P 1'
#
loop_
_entity.id
_entity.type
_entity.pdbx_description
1 polymer ?
#
loop_
_entity_poly.entity_id
_entity_poly.type
_entity_poly.pdbx_seq_one_letter_code
_entity_poly.pdbx_strand_id
1 'polypeptide(L)'
;MKRQVAVATLFASLVLSSAAMAQDATRTLPMAPPLPAPLPKARDVPWPGTVSLQIDASDTARGVYRVTQVFPVPDGASELTLLQPGWLPGNHSETGPYPLLANIHFYAEGPGGQKEIAWVRDTVAVNAFHLALPEDTRQVTAKFVHTSPLQTSEGRVTMTPEMLNLQWEKMSLYPAGTYTRGISVKPTVTVPKGWQVYTALDGLARSSGKSSDQVSWAPVDYERLVDSPIFAGRNAQRFDLGQGVWLDAVADEPGQLAISPANLQTYRNLVSEALATFGARHFDHYDFLLALSDKLGGIGLEHHRSSENSMNPSAWTDWDGLDWGRNVIPHEFVHSWNGKFRRPADLWTPDYQQPMQNTLLWVYEGQTQFWGYVLSARSGVQTKNTILGSLATAAAKYSEGTPGRGWRSVEDTTAAPQLNLRKPLPYGSLTRGEDYYVEGALVWLEADQLIRQGTRGAKGLDDFARAFFGVKDGDWGEQTYDFDEVVRTLNGVYPYDWASFLRTRIYGTNQPAPLAGIQMGGYRLTWRDKPNPSEEGYAKDKKSLDLTYSLGMTLDKDGQVTATLWDGPAYDAGIVNGTKLVAVNGRAYSEAVLKDAITAAKTGGTAAKAPIALLVRRGDNFQTMTIDYHGGLRWPWLESTTPGRPNGLDRLLAPRRK
;
A
#
# COMPACT_ATOMS: atom_id res chain seq x y z
N MET A 1 55.03 8.87 -53.27
CA MET A 1 54.61 10.20 -52.89
C MET A 1 53.06 10.37 -52.94
N LYS A 2 52.26 9.49 -52.35
CA LYS A 2 50.78 9.64 -52.35
C LYS A 2 50.11 9.22 -50.98
N ARG A 3 50.87 9.23 -49.87
CA ARG A 3 50.36 8.87 -48.54
C ARG A 3 50.52 9.95 -47.46
N GLN A 4 51.07 11.12 -47.81
CA GLN A 4 51.28 12.18 -46.80
C GLN A 4 50.29 13.37 -46.90
N VAL A 5 49.40 13.40 -47.90
CA VAL A 5 48.45 14.51 -48.09
C VAL A 5 47.12 14.22 -47.38
N ALA A 6 46.77 12.95 -47.06
CA ALA A 6 45.49 12.63 -46.43
C ALA A 6 45.45 12.83 -44.90
N VAL A 7 46.63 12.89 -44.23
CA VAL A 7 46.70 13.07 -42.79
C VAL A 7 46.63 14.56 -42.35
N ALA A 8 47.12 15.45 -43.23
CA ALA A 8 47.07 16.90 -42.94
C ALA A 8 45.67 17.49 -43.05
N THR A 9 44.79 16.91 -43.89
CA THR A 9 43.42 17.40 -44.08
C THR A 9 42.48 16.98 -42.93
N LEU A 10 42.76 15.86 -42.27
CA LEU A 10 41.94 15.42 -41.12
C LEU A 10 42.26 16.19 -39.82
N PHE A 11 43.49 16.66 -39.65
CA PHE A 11 43.86 17.51 -38.50
C PHE A 11 43.40 18.95 -38.65
N ALA A 12 43.29 19.47 -39.84
CA ALA A 12 42.75 20.82 -40.08
C ALA A 12 41.23 20.88 -39.83
N SER A 13 40.51 19.79 -40.10
CA SER A 13 39.05 19.73 -39.86
C SER A 13 38.69 19.58 -38.35
N LEU A 14 39.54 18.97 -37.52
CA LEU A 14 39.32 18.87 -36.08
C LEU A 14 39.67 20.17 -35.32
N VAL A 15 40.59 20.96 -35.84
CA VAL A 15 40.95 22.26 -35.23
C VAL A 15 39.96 23.34 -35.63
N LEU A 16 39.31 23.25 -36.80
CA LEU A 16 38.28 24.20 -37.20
C LEU A 16 36.92 23.97 -36.50
N SER A 17 36.63 22.73 -36.12
CA SER A 17 35.42 22.46 -35.33
C SER A 17 35.53 22.88 -33.87
N SER A 18 36.73 22.93 -33.30
CA SER A 18 36.95 23.50 -31.95
C SER A 18 37.01 25.03 -31.94
N ALA A 19 37.35 25.70 -33.05
CA ALA A 19 37.36 27.16 -33.13
C ALA A 19 35.96 27.76 -33.42
N ALA A 20 35.05 26.98 -34.00
CA ALA A 20 33.66 27.45 -34.26
C ALA A 20 32.76 27.45 -33.02
N MET A 21 33.15 26.75 -31.96
CA MET A 21 32.43 26.74 -30.66
C MET A 21 32.91 27.86 -29.70
N ALA A 22 33.89 28.68 -30.09
CA ALA A 22 34.47 29.71 -29.25
C ALA A 22 33.94 31.14 -29.54
N GLN A 23 32.95 31.32 -30.42
CA GLN A 23 32.53 32.64 -30.88
C GLN A 23 31.17 33.15 -30.40
N ASP A 24 30.52 32.45 -29.47
CA ASP A 24 29.29 32.98 -28.83
C ASP A 24 29.52 33.33 -27.36
N ALA A 25 30.61 34.01 -27.06
CA ALA A 25 31.08 34.35 -25.71
C ALA A 25 30.42 35.61 -25.12
N THR A 26 29.21 35.94 -25.49
CA THR A 26 28.46 37.05 -24.86
C THR A 26 27.55 36.58 -23.71
N ARG A 27 27.46 35.24 -23.45
CA ARG A 27 26.66 34.68 -22.39
C ARG A 27 27.52 33.82 -21.48
N THR A 28 27.40 34.03 -20.18
CA THR A 28 27.95 33.08 -19.18
C THR A 28 27.17 31.76 -19.29
N LEU A 29 27.87 30.69 -19.66
CA LEU A 29 27.28 29.36 -19.71
C LEU A 29 27.56 28.65 -18.38
N PRO A 30 26.52 28.19 -17.69
CA PRO A 30 26.73 27.41 -16.47
C PRO A 30 27.35 26.05 -16.81
N MET A 31 28.30 25.61 -16.01
CA MET A 31 28.86 24.26 -16.05
C MET A 31 28.36 23.49 -14.84
N ALA A 32 27.82 22.28 -15.06
CA ALA A 32 27.45 21.41 -13.97
C ALA A 32 28.71 20.92 -13.23
N PRO A 33 28.74 20.96 -11.89
CA PRO A 33 29.79 20.29 -11.15
C PRO A 33 29.72 18.77 -11.37
N PRO A 34 30.82 18.05 -11.25
CA PRO A 34 30.77 16.59 -11.29
C PRO A 34 29.86 16.07 -10.17
N LEU A 35 29.05 15.05 -10.48
CA LEU A 35 28.28 14.35 -9.45
C LEU A 35 29.25 13.61 -8.49
N PRO A 36 28.84 13.36 -7.22
CA PRO A 36 29.56 12.48 -6.33
C PRO A 36 29.84 11.11 -6.96
N ALA A 37 30.84 10.40 -6.46
CA ALA A 37 31.03 9.00 -6.85
C ALA A 37 29.75 8.20 -6.52
N PRO A 38 29.30 7.30 -7.42
CA PRO A 38 28.13 6.49 -7.14
C PRO A 38 28.37 5.60 -5.93
N LEU A 39 27.29 5.33 -5.19
CA LEU A 39 27.35 4.40 -4.05
C LEU A 39 27.88 3.02 -4.49
N PRO A 40 28.55 2.28 -3.61
CA PRO A 40 29.03 0.93 -3.91
C PRO A 40 27.87 0.03 -4.35
N LYS A 41 28.03 -0.68 -5.47
CA LYS A 41 27.05 -1.67 -5.91
C LYS A 41 26.96 -2.80 -4.90
N ALA A 42 25.75 -3.18 -4.52
CA ALA A 42 25.52 -4.32 -3.65
C ALA A 42 26.08 -5.61 -4.23
N ARG A 43 26.76 -6.41 -3.41
CA ARG A 43 27.32 -7.71 -3.71
C ARG A 43 26.76 -8.75 -2.75
N ASP A 44 26.55 -9.96 -3.24
CA ASP A 44 26.07 -11.09 -2.43
C ASP A 44 27.24 -11.70 -1.61
N VAL A 45 27.75 -10.90 -0.69
CA VAL A 45 28.85 -11.25 0.20
C VAL A 45 28.44 -10.88 1.63
N PRO A 46 28.59 -11.79 2.62
CA PRO A 46 28.23 -11.50 3.99
C PRO A 46 29.00 -10.30 4.55
N TRP A 47 28.30 -9.43 5.28
CA TRP A 47 28.93 -8.39 6.09
C TRP A 47 29.69 -9.03 7.27
N PRO A 48 30.90 -8.59 7.61
CA PRO A 48 31.67 -9.20 8.70
C PRO A 48 31.03 -8.94 10.06
N GLY A 49 30.73 -10.01 10.77
CA GLY A 49 30.16 -9.96 12.12
C GLY A 49 28.66 -9.64 12.17
N THR A 50 28.16 -9.36 13.37
CA THR A 50 26.75 -9.10 13.62
C THR A 50 26.55 -7.66 14.08
N VAL A 51 25.68 -6.91 13.40
CA VAL A 51 25.26 -5.57 13.79
C VAL A 51 24.37 -5.67 15.03
N SER A 52 24.66 -4.91 16.08
CA SER A 52 23.79 -4.77 17.24
C SER A 52 22.84 -3.59 17.03
N LEU A 53 21.53 -3.79 17.17
CA LEU A 53 20.52 -2.75 17.06
C LEU A 53 19.71 -2.69 18.36
N GLN A 54 19.79 -1.57 19.06
CA GLN A 54 19.06 -1.32 20.30
C GLN A 54 18.17 -0.10 20.12
N ILE A 55 16.86 -0.27 20.38
CA ILE A 55 15.87 0.79 20.27
C ILE A 55 15.17 0.95 21.62
N ASP A 56 15.23 2.14 22.19
CA ASP A 56 14.42 2.51 23.34
C ASP A 56 13.16 3.22 22.84
N ALA A 57 12.04 2.51 22.93
CA ALA A 57 10.70 2.94 22.56
C ALA A 57 9.81 3.21 23.79
N SER A 58 10.40 3.45 24.97
CA SER A 58 9.67 3.64 26.23
C SER A 58 9.10 5.06 26.40
N ASP A 59 9.57 6.04 25.62
CA ASP A 59 9.11 7.44 25.69
C ASP A 59 7.87 7.68 24.79
N THR A 60 6.81 6.95 25.10
CA THR A 60 5.58 6.99 24.28
C THR A 60 4.82 8.31 24.38
N ALA A 61 4.97 9.03 25.48
CA ALA A 61 4.33 10.33 25.66
C ALA A 61 4.86 11.41 24.71
N ARG A 62 6.09 11.28 24.23
CA ARG A 62 6.72 12.23 23.31
C ARG A 62 6.83 11.68 21.88
N GLY A 63 6.47 10.42 21.64
CA GLY A 63 6.60 9.79 20.32
C GLY A 63 8.07 9.66 19.88
N VAL A 64 8.97 9.26 20.79
CA VAL A 64 10.42 9.24 20.55
C VAL A 64 10.99 7.85 20.67
N TYR A 65 11.72 7.43 19.64
CA TYR A 65 12.57 6.24 19.64
C TYR A 65 14.03 6.66 19.70
N ARG A 66 14.79 6.14 20.67
CA ARG A 66 16.24 6.36 20.76
C ARG A 66 16.98 5.13 20.29
N VAL A 67 17.83 5.30 19.31
CA VAL A 67 18.51 4.21 18.62
C VAL A 67 20.00 4.24 18.92
N THR A 68 20.54 3.07 19.24
CA THR A 68 21.98 2.79 19.26
C THR A 68 22.22 1.58 18.37
N GLN A 69 23.03 1.75 17.33
CA GLN A 69 23.39 0.70 16.40
C GLN A 69 24.88 0.56 16.27
N VAL A 70 25.44 -0.65 16.41
CA VAL A 70 26.87 -0.92 16.38
C VAL A 70 27.18 -1.80 15.19
N PHE A 71 28.07 -1.32 14.33
CA PHE A 71 28.51 -1.99 13.12
C PHE A 71 29.94 -2.50 13.30
N PRO A 72 30.19 -3.81 13.21
CA PRO A 72 31.52 -4.33 12.96
C PRO A 72 32.06 -3.73 11.65
N VAL A 73 33.33 -3.40 11.60
CA VAL A 73 33.97 -2.80 10.42
C VAL A 73 34.96 -3.81 9.83
N PRO A 74 35.01 -3.97 8.49
CA PRO A 74 36.02 -4.82 7.86
C PRO A 74 37.44 -4.38 8.22
N ASP A 75 38.33 -5.33 8.41
CA ASP A 75 39.73 -5.06 8.73
C ASP A 75 40.37 -4.16 7.67
N GLY A 76 41.04 -3.09 8.12
CA GLY A 76 41.75 -2.13 7.25
C GLY A 76 40.85 -1.18 6.48
N ALA A 77 39.55 -1.12 6.78
CA ALA A 77 38.64 -0.16 6.14
C ALA A 77 38.98 1.27 6.60
N SER A 78 39.15 2.18 5.63
CA SER A 78 39.40 3.61 5.86
C SER A 78 38.14 4.47 5.73
N GLU A 79 37.02 3.86 5.26
CA GLU A 79 35.74 4.52 5.07
C GLU A 79 34.57 3.55 5.31
N LEU A 80 33.41 4.07 5.64
CA LEU A 80 32.17 3.34 5.75
C LEU A 80 31.03 4.23 5.26
N THR A 81 30.20 3.70 4.36
CA THR A 81 28.95 4.36 3.97
C THR A 81 27.76 3.59 4.55
N LEU A 82 26.93 4.30 5.31
CA LEU A 82 25.70 3.76 5.91
C LEU A 82 24.49 4.37 5.22
N LEU A 83 23.49 3.55 4.95
CA LEU A 83 22.26 3.91 4.25
C LEU A 83 21.06 3.78 5.18
N GLN A 84 20.14 4.74 5.12
CA GLN A 84 18.79 4.55 5.62
C GLN A 84 17.95 3.92 4.50
N PRO A 85 17.17 2.87 4.76
CA PRO A 85 16.33 2.25 3.73
C PRO A 85 15.37 3.23 3.07
N GLY A 86 15.30 3.20 1.74
CA GLY A 86 14.42 4.07 0.95
C GLY A 86 13.32 3.29 0.24
N TRP A 87 13.67 2.20 -0.43
CA TRP A 87 12.77 1.39 -1.25
C TRP A 87 12.43 0.09 -0.55
N LEU A 88 11.21 -0.03 -0.04
CA LEU A 88 10.75 -1.23 0.67
C LEU A 88 9.73 -1.99 -0.16
N PRO A 89 9.82 -3.33 -0.23
CA PRO A 89 8.75 -4.16 -0.78
C PRO A 89 7.41 -3.85 -0.10
N GLY A 90 6.35 -3.69 -0.90
CA GLY A 90 5.01 -3.32 -0.43
C GLY A 90 4.72 -1.81 -0.44
N ASN A 91 5.74 -0.94 -0.38
CA ASN A 91 5.51 0.50 -0.46
C ASN A 91 5.38 1.04 -1.89
N HIS A 92 5.88 0.33 -2.89
CA HIS A 92 5.83 0.66 -4.32
C HIS A 92 6.44 2.00 -4.73
N SER A 93 7.10 2.68 -3.80
CA SER A 93 7.80 3.96 -4.00
C SER A 93 8.89 4.15 -2.98
N GLU A 94 9.77 5.12 -3.21
CA GLU A 94 10.71 5.55 -2.20
C GLU A 94 9.95 6.27 -1.08
N THR A 95 9.92 5.65 0.10
CA THR A 95 9.16 6.13 1.26
C THR A 95 10.02 6.29 2.51
N GLY A 96 11.34 6.35 2.35
CA GLY A 96 12.26 6.55 3.46
C GLY A 96 11.88 7.79 4.27
N PRO A 97 11.64 7.67 5.59
CA PRO A 97 11.24 8.78 6.43
C PRO A 97 12.46 9.60 6.86
N TYR A 98 13.29 10.00 5.91
CA TYR A 98 14.59 10.65 6.13
C TYR A 98 14.53 11.85 7.06
N PRO A 99 13.50 12.74 6.99
CA PRO A 99 13.40 13.89 7.89
C PRO A 99 13.11 13.54 9.35
N LEU A 100 12.59 12.32 9.63
CA LEU A 100 12.24 11.90 10.98
C LEU A 100 13.42 11.32 11.78
N LEU A 101 14.56 11.07 11.11
CA LEU A 101 15.82 10.74 11.75
C LEU A 101 16.55 12.03 12.13
N ALA A 102 16.86 12.19 13.41
CA ALA A 102 17.44 13.40 13.97
C ALA A 102 18.56 13.10 14.97
N ASN A 103 19.38 14.11 15.27
CA ASN A 103 20.44 14.05 16.27
C ASN A 103 21.37 12.84 16.07
N ILE A 104 21.85 12.63 14.84
CA ILE A 104 22.72 11.52 14.51
C ILE A 104 24.19 11.84 14.81
N HIS A 105 24.84 10.93 15.54
CA HIS A 105 26.25 10.94 15.88
C HIS A 105 26.88 9.59 15.60
N PHE A 106 28.11 9.60 15.12
CA PHE A 106 28.89 8.39 14.85
C PHE A 106 30.15 8.37 15.69
N TYR A 107 30.49 7.20 16.21
CA TYR A 107 31.64 6.96 17.03
C TYR A 107 32.45 5.80 16.49
N ALA A 108 33.73 6.01 16.18
CA ALA A 108 34.66 4.94 15.83
C ALA A 108 35.29 4.38 17.11
N GLU A 109 35.42 3.06 17.19
CA GLU A 109 36.05 2.36 18.30
C GLU A 109 37.18 1.46 17.80
N GLY A 110 38.35 1.60 18.42
CA GLY A 110 39.55 0.85 18.13
C GLY A 110 40.43 0.69 19.37
N PRO A 111 41.73 0.33 19.24
CA PRO A 111 42.63 0.17 20.39
C PRO A 111 42.77 1.42 21.27
N GLY A 112 42.52 2.62 20.72
CA GLY A 112 42.52 3.90 21.44
C GLY A 112 41.23 4.26 22.17
N GLY A 113 40.21 3.35 22.21
CA GLY A 113 38.88 3.60 22.75
C GLY A 113 37.91 4.17 21.74
N GLN A 114 36.79 4.67 22.25
CA GLN A 114 35.69 5.24 21.42
C GLN A 114 35.94 6.75 21.21
N LYS A 115 35.80 7.19 19.95
CA LYS A 115 35.94 8.58 19.55
C LYS A 115 34.86 8.99 18.57
N GLU A 116 34.25 10.16 18.79
CA GLU A 116 33.30 10.72 17.83
C GLU A 116 33.99 11.08 16.52
N ILE A 117 33.36 10.75 15.39
CA ILE A 117 33.85 11.01 14.04
C ILE A 117 32.85 11.86 13.26
N ALA A 118 33.37 12.68 12.36
CA ALA A 118 32.56 13.46 11.45
C ALA A 118 31.92 12.58 10.37
N TRP A 119 30.76 13.01 9.85
CA TRP A 119 30.08 12.39 8.75
C TRP A 119 29.66 13.43 7.71
N VAL A 120 29.49 12.98 6.48
CA VAL A 120 29.00 13.81 5.37
C VAL A 120 27.81 13.11 4.76
N ARG A 121 26.73 13.88 4.53
CA ARG A 121 25.56 13.38 3.81
C ARG A 121 25.85 13.39 2.31
N ASP A 122 25.51 12.32 1.59
CA ASP A 122 25.57 12.32 0.13
C ASP A 122 24.59 13.38 -0.43
N THR A 123 25.04 14.12 -1.43
CA THR A 123 24.25 15.21 -2.01
C THR A 123 23.25 14.75 -3.07
N VAL A 124 23.34 13.49 -3.51
CA VAL A 124 22.44 12.85 -4.47
C VAL A 124 21.60 11.77 -3.78
N ALA A 125 22.27 10.80 -3.16
CA ALA A 125 21.63 9.78 -2.33
C ALA A 125 21.49 10.30 -0.90
N VAL A 126 20.54 11.19 -0.65
CA VAL A 126 20.37 11.93 0.61
C VAL A 126 20.17 11.05 1.85
N ASN A 127 19.88 9.79 1.68
CA ASN A 127 19.77 8.78 2.73
C ASN A 127 21.12 8.13 3.10
N ALA A 128 22.23 8.52 2.44
CA ALA A 128 23.57 7.99 2.68
C ALA A 128 24.40 8.89 3.56
N PHE A 129 25.16 8.27 4.49
CA PHE A 129 26.10 8.89 5.39
C PHE A 129 27.49 8.33 5.14
N HIS A 130 28.43 9.20 4.72
CA HIS A 130 29.84 8.86 4.48
C HIS A 130 30.66 9.15 5.73
N LEU A 131 31.44 8.16 6.17
CA LEU A 131 32.28 8.20 7.35
C LEU A 131 33.73 7.92 6.93
N ALA A 132 34.66 8.83 7.26
CA ALA A 132 36.09 8.56 7.22
C ALA A 132 36.48 7.88 8.54
N LEU A 133 37.12 6.73 8.47
CA LEU A 133 37.45 5.91 9.61
C LEU A 133 38.93 6.15 10.04
N PRO A 134 39.20 6.37 11.34
CA PRO A 134 40.56 6.29 11.88
C PRO A 134 41.18 4.92 11.63
N GLU A 135 42.50 4.87 11.57
CA GLU A 135 43.25 3.60 11.50
C GLU A 135 42.85 2.67 12.64
N ASP A 136 42.87 1.37 12.40
CA ASP A 136 42.50 0.31 13.34
C ASP A 136 41.07 0.41 13.93
N THR A 137 40.16 1.11 13.26
CA THR A 137 38.75 1.10 13.64
C THR A 137 38.16 -0.32 13.48
N ARG A 138 37.63 -0.88 14.56
CA ARG A 138 37.03 -2.23 14.58
C ARG A 138 35.51 -2.21 14.52
N GLN A 139 34.89 -1.15 15.02
CA GLN A 139 33.46 -0.94 14.98
C GLN A 139 33.08 0.52 14.92
N VAL A 140 31.90 0.82 14.37
CA VAL A 140 31.26 2.12 14.35
C VAL A 140 29.95 2.05 15.11
N THR A 141 29.74 2.96 16.06
CA THR A 141 28.47 3.12 16.76
C THR A 141 27.72 4.33 16.19
N ALA A 142 26.51 4.12 15.67
CA ALA A 142 25.57 5.18 15.34
C ALA A 142 24.60 5.38 16.51
N LYS A 143 24.39 6.64 16.93
CA LYS A 143 23.36 7.03 17.88
C LYS A 143 22.47 8.09 17.27
N PHE A 144 21.17 7.89 17.27
CA PHE A 144 20.21 8.84 16.71
C PHE A 144 18.84 8.71 17.36
N VAL A 145 17.98 9.63 17.00
CA VAL A 145 16.56 9.64 17.39
C VAL A 145 15.72 9.51 16.14
N HIS A 146 14.68 8.68 16.21
CA HIS A 146 13.57 8.72 15.28
C HIS A 146 12.35 9.27 16.00
N THR A 147 11.64 10.22 15.38
CA THR A 147 10.44 10.83 15.94
C THR A 147 9.19 10.34 15.24
N SER A 148 8.23 9.82 16.00
CA SER A 148 6.88 9.59 15.44
C SER A 148 6.21 10.93 15.18
N PRO A 149 5.51 11.13 14.06
CA PRO A 149 4.52 12.21 13.97
C PRO A 149 3.55 12.14 15.15
N LEU A 150 3.20 13.30 15.69
CA LEU A 150 2.26 13.43 16.82
C LEU A 150 0.83 13.71 16.35
N GLN A 151 0.68 14.11 15.09
CA GLN A 151 -0.58 14.38 14.42
C GLN A 151 -0.49 14.03 12.93
N THR A 152 -1.62 13.74 12.31
CA THR A 152 -1.70 13.27 10.92
C THR A 152 -1.20 14.27 9.88
N SER A 153 -1.18 15.58 10.20
CA SER A 153 -0.60 16.61 9.35
C SER A 153 0.93 16.55 9.23
N GLU A 154 1.61 15.90 10.19
CA GLU A 154 3.06 15.67 10.19
C GLU A 154 3.46 14.36 9.51
N GLY A 155 2.52 13.46 9.30
CA GLY A 155 2.72 12.15 8.70
C GLY A 155 1.93 11.05 9.42
N ARG A 156 2.32 9.79 9.18
CA ARG A 156 1.71 8.63 9.83
C ARG A 156 2.18 8.53 11.29
N VAL A 157 1.26 8.68 12.24
CA VAL A 157 1.52 8.46 13.66
C VAL A 157 1.86 6.99 13.90
N THR A 158 3.01 6.70 14.49
CA THR A 158 3.49 5.33 14.76
C THR A 158 3.62 5.02 16.25
N MET A 159 3.39 5.98 17.13
CA MET A 159 3.45 5.81 18.57
C MET A 159 2.39 6.70 19.24
N THR A 160 1.65 6.10 20.16
CA THR A 160 0.69 6.77 21.07
C THR A 160 1.02 6.36 22.52
N PRO A 161 0.44 6.99 23.54
CA PRO A 161 0.63 6.55 24.93
C PRO A 161 0.17 5.11 25.22
N GLU A 162 -0.68 4.51 24.37
CA GLU A 162 -1.26 3.19 24.58
C GLU A 162 -0.61 2.09 23.74
N MET A 163 -0.05 2.44 22.56
CA MET A 163 0.51 1.47 21.62
C MET A 163 1.56 2.07 20.68
N LEU A 164 2.34 1.21 20.05
CA LEU A 164 3.27 1.60 18.99
C LEU A 164 3.29 0.57 17.86
N ASN A 165 3.68 1.06 16.69
CA ASN A 165 4.11 0.29 15.54
C ASN A 165 5.57 0.64 15.23
N LEU A 166 6.47 -0.28 15.49
CA LEU A 166 7.89 -0.13 15.19
C LEU A 166 8.20 -0.82 13.87
N GLN A 167 8.64 -0.04 12.90
CA GLN A 167 9.11 -0.49 11.59
C GLN A 167 10.63 -0.31 11.55
N TRP A 168 11.36 -1.41 11.41
CA TRP A 168 12.83 -1.45 11.57
C TRP A 168 13.58 -0.58 10.56
N GLU A 169 13.08 -0.48 9.33
CA GLU A 169 13.67 0.35 8.27
C GLU A 169 13.72 1.84 8.61
N LYS A 170 12.80 2.29 9.48
CA LYS A 170 12.77 3.69 9.93
C LYS A 170 13.77 3.98 11.03
N MET A 171 14.18 2.94 11.74
CA MET A 171 14.95 3.01 12.98
C MET A 171 16.31 2.31 12.86
N SER A 172 16.78 2.08 11.64
CA SER A 172 18.09 1.45 11.41
C SER A 172 18.77 1.97 10.16
N LEU A 173 20.07 1.74 10.14
CA LEU A 173 20.94 1.95 8.99
C LEU A 173 21.51 0.59 8.57
N TYR A 174 22.00 0.51 7.32
CA TYR A 174 22.72 -0.66 6.85
C TYR A 174 23.93 -0.25 6.01
N PRO A 175 25.00 -1.07 5.94
CA PRO A 175 26.19 -0.76 5.17
C PRO A 175 25.93 -0.88 3.66
N ALA A 176 26.38 0.13 2.92
CA ALA A 176 26.30 0.12 1.45
C ALA A 176 27.21 -0.98 0.87
N GLY A 177 26.83 -1.49 -0.31
CA GLY A 177 27.63 -2.44 -1.09
C GLY A 177 27.47 -3.91 -0.71
N THR A 178 26.51 -4.25 0.14
CA THR A 178 26.17 -5.64 0.55
C THR A 178 24.70 -5.90 0.34
N TYR A 179 24.34 -7.13 -0.12
CA TYR A 179 22.95 -7.57 -0.13
C TYR A 179 22.38 -7.56 1.29
N THR A 180 21.18 -7.05 1.48
CA THR A 180 20.55 -6.92 2.81
C THR A 180 20.43 -8.27 3.52
N ARG A 181 20.19 -9.36 2.80
CA ARG A 181 20.19 -10.74 3.33
C ARG A 181 21.57 -11.21 3.86
N GLY A 182 22.65 -10.56 3.46
CA GLY A 182 24.02 -10.85 3.93
C GLY A 182 24.42 -10.13 5.20
N ILE A 183 23.54 -9.31 5.80
CA ILE A 183 23.85 -8.49 7.00
C ILE A 183 23.16 -9.12 8.20
N SER A 184 23.93 -9.70 9.12
CA SER A 184 23.40 -10.25 10.38
C SER A 184 23.12 -9.13 11.38
N VAL A 185 21.94 -9.09 11.99
CA VAL A 185 21.53 -8.07 12.98
C VAL A 185 20.97 -8.75 14.24
N LYS A 186 21.38 -8.29 15.40
CA LYS A 186 20.83 -8.69 16.71
C LYS A 186 19.94 -7.56 17.24
N PRO A 187 18.62 -7.66 17.15
CA PRO A 187 17.68 -6.62 17.57
C PRO A 187 17.34 -6.72 19.07
N THR A 188 17.17 -5.54 19.69
CA THR A 188 16.72 -5.38 21.07
C THR A 188 15.83 -4.14 21.16
N VAL A 189 14.68 -4.24 21.82
CA VAL A 189 13.75 -3.13 22.01
C VAL A 189 13.40 -2.97 23.48
N THR A 190 13.41 -1.75 23.97
CA THR A 190 12.90 -1.39 25.30
C THR A 190 11.50 -0.76 25.12
N VAL A 191 10.51 -1.32 25.83
CA VAL A 191 9.11 -0.85 25.80
C VAL A 191 8.65 -0.46 27.22
N PRO A 192 7.57 0.28 27.39
CA PRO A 192 6.98 0.53 28.71
C PRO A 192 6.68 -0.80 29.44
N LYS A 193 6.79 -0.77 30.76
CA LYS A 193 6.61 -1.98 31.59
C LYS A 193 5.23 -2.60 31.40
N GLY A 194 5.22 -3.92 31.20
CA GLY A 194 4.00 -4.73 31.09
C GLY A 194 3.34 -4.70 29.71
N TRP A 195 3.89 -3.96 28.73
CA TRP A 195 3.37 -3.98 27.38
C TRP A 195 3.58 -5.34 26.71
N GLN A 196 2.58 -5.80 25.99
CA GLN A 196 2.76 -6.94 25.09
C GLN A 196 3.48 -6.49 23.82
N VAL A 197 4.26 -7.40 23.24
CA VAL A 197 5.05 -7.17 22.01
C VAL A 197 4.77 -8.31 21.06
N TYR A 198 4.30 -7.99 19.87
CA TYR A 198 3.94 -8.93 18.81
C TYR A 198 4.78 -8.66 17.55
N THR A 199 5.29 -9.71 16.96
CA THR A 199 6.14 -9.68 15.76
C THR A 199 6.32 -11.10 15.24
N ALA A 200 6.68 -11.23 13.97
CA ALA A 200 7.06 -12.51 13.37
C ALA A 200 8.52 -12.95 13.67
N LEU A 201 9.27 -12.20 14.46
CA LEU A 201 10.62 -12.61 14.90
C LEU A 201 10.53 -13.75 15.93
N ASP A 202 11.37 -14.76 15.74
CA ASP A 202 11.44 -15.94 16.60
C ASP A 202 12.28 -15.73 17.85
N GLY A 203 11.96 -16.48 18.92
CA GLY A 203 12.84 -16.61 20.07
C GLY A 203 12.90 -15.37 20.95
N LEU A 204 11.76 -14.72 21.20
CA LEU A 204 11.65 -13.56 22.08
C LEU A 204 12.15 -13.89 23.50
N ALA A 205 13.17 -13.16 23.95
CA ALA A 205 13.62 -13.14 25.34
C ALA A 205 13.23 -11.81 25.99
N ARG A 206 12.70 -11.85 27.22
CA ARG A 206 12.26 -10.67 27.97
C ARG A 206 13.02 -10.51 29.29
N SER A 207 13.45 -9.30 29.58
CA SER A 207 14.03 -8.87 30.85
C SER A 207 13.24 -7.68 31.39
N SER A 208 12.76 -7.78 32.63
CA SER A 208 11.90 -6.75 33.23
C SER A 208 12.70 -5.81 34.11
N GLY A 209 12.66 -4.51 33.81
CA GLY A 209 13.20 -3.44 34.62
C GLY A 209 12.16 -2.84 35.60
N LYS A 210 12.51 -1.72 36.24
CA LYS A 210 11.59 -1.01 37.14
C LYS A 210 10.45 -0.32 36.41
N SER A 211 10.74 0.42 35.34
CA SER A 211 9.80 1.25 34.56
C SER A 211 9.59 0.77 33.12
N SER A 212 10.43 -0.15 32.65
CA SER A 212 10.41 -0.64 31.27
C SER A 212 10.78 -2.11 31.23
N ASP A 213 10.38 -2.79 30.14
CA ASP A 213 10.81 -4.14 29.81
C ASP A 213 11.71 -4.08 28.57
N GLN A 214 12.74 -4.91 28.55
CA GLN A 214 13.59 -5.10 27.38
C GLN A 214 13.26 -6.43 26.73
N VAL A 215 13.04 -6.42 25.42
CA VAL A 215 12.82 -7.60 24.61
C VAL A 215 13.93 -7.73 23.58
N SER A 216 14.38 -8.95 23.30
CA SER A 216 15.47 -9.20 22.34
C SER A 216 15.22 -10.53 21.63
N TRP A 217 15.83 -10.68 20.47
CA TRP A 217 15.74 -11.87 19.63
C TRP A 217 17.12 -12.37 19.25
N ALA A 218 17.19 -13.57 18.72
CA ALA A 218 18.40 -14.12 18.12
C ALA A 218 18.85 -13.26 16.92
N PRO A 219 20.13 -13.31 16.53
CA PRO A 219 20.56 -12.67 15.29
C PRO A 219 19.75 -13.18 14.09
N VAL A 220 19.35 -12.26 13.24
CA VAL A 220 18.57 -12.49 12.02
C VAL A 220 19.18 -11.68 10.88
N ASP A 221 18.99 -12.07 9.62
CA ASP A 221 19.40 -11.23 8.50
C ASP A 221 18.55 -9.94 8.42
N TYR A 222 19.15 -8.89 7.84
CA TYR A 222 18.53 -7.56 7.84
C TYR A 222 17.25 -7.51 7.01
N GLU A 223 17.13 -8.32 5.98
CA GLU A 223 15.92 -8.40 5.16
C GLU A 223 14.75 -8.97 5.96
N ARG A 224 14.97 -10.10 6.65
CA ARG A 224 13.98 -10.68 7.55
C ARG A 224 13.65 -9.73 8.72
N LEU A 225 14.66 -9.01 9.27
CA LEU A 225 14.41 -8.03 10.32
C LEU A 225 13.42 -6.97 9.86
N VAL A 226 13.69 -6.34 8.71
CA VAL A 226 12.82 -5.29 8.14
C VAL A 226 11.43 -5.84 7.82
N ASP A 227 11.35 -7.08 7.36
CA ASP A 227 10.08 -7.79 7.07
C ASP A 227 9.35 -8.33 8.32
N SER A 228 9.78 -7.96 9.52
CA SER A 228 9.19 -8.41 10.80
C SER A 228 8.92 -7.25 11.76
N PRO A 229 8.05 -6.30 11.42
CA PRO A 229 7.73 -5.15 12.26
C PRO A 229 7.16 -5.59 13.62
N ILE A 230 7.04 -4.61 14.52
CA ILE A 230 6.49 -4.83 15.86
C ILE A 230 5.21 -4.01 16.04
N PHE A 231 4.16 -4.65 16.55
CA PHE A 231 3.09 -3.97 17.27
C PHE A 231 3.25 -4.25 18.76
N ALA A 232 3.20 -3.19 19.58
CA ALA A 232 3.25 -3.32 21.02
C ALA A 232 2.24 -2.39 21.68
N GLY A 233 1.66 -2.82 22.79
CA GLY A 233 0.66 -2.02 23.47
C GLY A 233 0.34 -2.48 24.88
N ARG A 234 -0.30 -1.58 25.63
CA ARG A 234 -0.84 -1.86 26.97
C ARG A 234 -2.09 -2.70 26.89
N ASN A 235 -3.00 -2.36 25.98
CA ASN A 235 -4.23 -3.08 25.71
C ASN A 235 -3.97 -3.97 24.51
N ALA A 236 -3.69 -5.24 24.77
CA ALA A 236 -3.23 -6.17 23.76
C ALA A 236 -3.72 -7.59 24.03
N GLN A 237 -4.03 -8.32 22.96
CA GLN A 237 -4.50 -9.72 23.06
C GLN A 237 -4.10 -10.52 21.84
N ARG A 238 -3.64 -11.76 22.07
CA ARG A 238 -3.32 -12.75 21.02
C ARG A 238 -4.43 -13.78 20.94
N PHE A 239 -4.85 -14.10 19.71
CA PHE A 239 -5.84 -15.14 19.41
C PHE A 239 -5.22 -16.20 18.51
N ASP A 240 -5.39 -17.46 18.88
CA ASP A 240 -4.99 -18.59 18.04
C ASP A 240 -6.05 -18.81 16.93
N LEU A 241 -5.61 -18.74 15.68
CA LEU A 241 -6.43 -19.01 14.50
C LEU A 241 -6.24 -20.43 13.96
N GLY A 242 -5.36 -21.22 14.58
CA GLY A 242 -4.96 -22.53 14.10
C GLY A 242 -3.88 -22.49 13.01
N GLN A 243 -3.33 -23.66 12.68
CA GLN A 243 -2.32 -23.82 11.60
C GLN A 243 -1.03 -23.00 11.81
N GLY A 244 -0.69 -22.61 13.05
CA GLY A 244 0.45 -21.73 13.34
C GLY A 244 0.21 -20.27 12.97
N VAL A 245 -1.05 -19.85 12.91
CA VAL A 245 -1.45 -18.47 12.58
C VAL A 245 -2.10 -17.81 13.79
N TRP A 246 -1.67 -16.60 14.11
CA TRP A 246 -2.19 -15.79 15.21
C TRP A 246 -2.76 -14.46 14.73
N LEU A 247 -3.72 -13.94 15.51
CA LEU A 247 -4.22 -12.59 15.38
C LEU A 247 -3.83 -11.83 16.64
N ASP A 248 -2.91 -10.89 16.48
CA ASP A 248 -2.32 -10.07 17.53
C ASP A 248 -2.89 -8.68 17.49
N ALA A 249 -3.82 -8.40 18.38
CA ALA A 249 -4.51 -7.13 18.42
C ALA A 249 -3.99 -6.21 19.52
N VAL A 250 -3.80 -4.94 19.18
CA VAL A 250 -3.59 -3.82 20.10
C VAL A 250 -4.71 -2.80 19.92
N ALA A 251 -5.10 -2.11 20.99
CA ALA A 251 -6.22 -1.19 20.95
C ALA A 251 -6.02 0.06 21.82
N ASP A 252 -6.69 1.15 21.48
CA ASP A 252 -6.68 2.37 22.32
C ASP A 252 -7.28 2.08 23.70
N GLU A 253 -8.32 1.22 23.77
CA GLU A 253 -9.03 0.88 24.99
C GLU A 253 -9.29 -0.64 25.11
N PRO A 254 -9.31 -1.22 26.32
CA PRO A 254 -9.48 -2.68 26.49
C PRO A 254 -10.79 -3.22 25.89
N GLY A 255 -11.89 -2.44 25.95
CA GLY A 255 -13.20 -2.85 25.45
C GLY A 255 -13.26 -3.09 23.95
N GLN A 256 -12.36 -2.47 23.18
CA GLN A 256 -12.27 -2.62 21.73
C GLN A 256 -11.74 -4.00 21.30
N LEU A 257 -11.05 -4.72 22.20
CA LEU A 257 -10.56 -6.06 21.97
C LEU A 257 -11.64 -7.15 22.14
N ALA A 258 -12.86 -6.76 22.47
CA ALA A 258 -13.97 -7.72 22.66
C ALA A 258 -14.45 -8.22 21.28
N ILE A 259 -14.08 -9.44 20.94
CA ILE A 259 -14.57 -10.14 19.74
C ILE A 259 -15.41 -11.35 20.15
N SER A 260 -16.56 -11.55 19.51
CA SER A 260 -17.37 -12.73 19.77
C SER A 260 -16.69 -14.01 19.26
N PRO A 261 -16.93 -15.20 19.86
CA PRO A 261 -16.42 -16.47 19.35
C PRO A 261 -16.83 -16.75 17.90
N ALA A 262 -18.03 -16.33 17.48
CA ALA A 262 -18.51 -16.48 16.12
C ALA A 262 -17.72 -15.61 15.13
N ASN A 263 -17.45 -14.35 15.50
CA ASN A 263 -16.66 -13.44 14.68
C ASN A 263 -15.19 -13.88 14.60
N LEU A 264 -14.61 -14.34 15.70
CA LEU A 264 -13.26 -14.91 15.70
C LEU A 264 -13.16 -16.16 14.81
N GLN A 265 -14.25 -16.95 14.74
CA GLN A 265 -14.29 -18.12 13.85
C GLN A 265 -14.17 -17.74 12.37
N THR A 266 -14.62 -16.56 11.96
CA THR A 266 -14.47 -16.11 10.55
C THR A 266 -13.00 -15.93 10.17
N TYR A 267 -12.15 -15.44 11.09
CA TYR A 267 -10.70 -15.36 10.86
C TYR A 267 -10.04 -16.75 10.81
N ARG A 268 -10.49 -17.71 11.63
CA ARG A 268 -10.05 -19.13 11.50
C ARG A 268 -10.46 -19.72 10.16
N ASN A 269 -11.66 -19.39 9.69
CA ASN A 269 -12.14 -19.78 8.38
C ASN A 269 -11.27 -19.18 7.27
N LEU A 270 -10.84 -17.90 7.41
CA LEU A 270 -9.96 -17.22 6.45
C LEU A 270 -8.66 -18.02 6.24
N VAL A 271 -7.99 -18.42 7.34
CA VAL A 271 -6.77 -19.24 7.26
C VAL A 271 -7.01 -20.51 6.49
N SER A 272 -8.08 -21.22 6.80
CA SER A 272 -8.39 -22.50 6.15
C SER A 272 -8.80 -22.33 4.67
N GLU A 273 -9.57 -21.29 4.32
CA GLU A 273 -9.95 -21.00 2.94
C GLU A 273 -8.74 -20.57 2.09
N ALA A 274 -7.81 -19.79 2.65
CA ALA A 274 -6.58 -19.40 1.96
C ALA A 274 -5.70 -20.62 1.65
N LEU A 275 -5.43 -21.47 2.64
CA LEU A 275 -4.66 -22.69 2.45
C LEU A 275 -5.31 -23.65 1.45
N ALA A 276 -6.65 -23.78 1.47
CA ALA A 276 -7.39 -24.58 0.49
C ALA A 276 -7.36 -23.97 -0.92
N THR A 277 -7.29 -22.64 -1.04
CA THR A 277 -7.25 -21.92 -2.30
C THR A 277 -5.88 -22.06 -2.96
N PHE A 278 -4.81 -21.76 -2.24
CA PHE A 278 -3.45 -21.75 -2.77
C PHE A 278 -2.80 -23.13 -2.80
N GLY A 279 -3.15 -24.03 -1.89
CA GLY A 279 -2.69 -25.42 -1.90
C GLY A 279 -1.28 -25.65 -1.33
N ALA A 280 -0.55 -24.60 -0.95
CA ALA A 280 0.75 -24.65 -0.28
C ALA A 280 0.83 -23.54 0.76
N ARG A 281 1.79 -23.65 1.68
CA ARG A 281 2.05 -22.67 2.73
C ARG A 281 3.48 -22.15 2.61
N HIS A 282 3.64 -20.83 2.56
CA HIS A 282 4.93 -20.14 2.41
C HIS A 282 5.34 -19.39 3.70
N PHE A 283 5.04 -19.97 4.83
CA PHE A 283 5.43 -19.50 6.16
C PHE A 283 5.45 -20.71 7.12
N ASP A 284 6.30 -20.68 8.12
CA ASP A 284 6.28 -21.63 9.24
C ASP A 284 5.24 -21.24 10.29
N HIS A 285 5.11 -19.95 10.55
CA HIS A 285 4.03 -19.32 11.30
C HIS A 285 3.65 -17.98 10.66
N TYR A 286 2.50 -17.41 11.09
CA TYR A 286 2.03 -16.12 10.59
C TYR A 286 1.33 -15.31 11.67
N ASP A 287 1.68 -14.02 11.78
CA ASP A 287 1.13 -13.10 12.77
C ASP A 287 0.38 -11.95 12.07
N PHE A 288 -0.96 -11.93 12.16
CA PHE A 288 -1.72 -10.73 11.82
C PHE A 288 -1.53 -9.69 12.91
N LEU A 289 -0.75 -8.65 12.66
CA LEU A 289 -0.57 -7.54 13.58
C LEU A 289 -1.69 -6.52 13.33
N LEU A 290 -2.60 -6.34 14.29
CA LEU A 290 -3.80 -5.52 14.12
C LEU A 290 -3.86 -4.39 15.15
N ALA A 291 -3.98 -3.14 14.69
CA ALA A 291 -4.32 -2.00 15.51
C ALA A 291 -5.81 -1.64 15.37
N LEU A 292 -6.53 -1.60 16.48
CA LEU A 292 -7.88 -1.07 16.58
C LEU A 292 -7.77 0.35 17.15
N SER A 293 -7.59 1.34 16.26
CA SER A 293 -7.26 2.71 16.68
C SER A 293 -7.67 3.73 15.61
N ASP A 294 -8.08 4.91 16.07
CA ASP A 294 -8.22 6.11 15.24
C ASP A 294 -7.12 7.14 15.52
N LYS A 295 -6.18 6.83 16.43
CA LYS A 295 -5.04 7.67 16.83
C LYS A 295 -3.74 7.22 16.17
N LEU A 296 -3.49 5.91 16.12
CA LEU A 296 -2.39 5.36 15.35
C LEU A 296 -2.70 5.49 13.85
N GLY A 297 -1.74 5.94 13.04
CA GLY A 297 -1.93 6.11 11.61
C GLY A 297 -2.27 4.80 10.91
N GLY A 298 -3.25 4.82 10.00
CA GLY A 298 -3.71 3.65 9.26
C GLY A 298 -2.61 2.96 8.45
N ILE A 299 -2.69 1.62 8.34
CA ILE A 299 -1.80 0.79 7.55
C ILE A 299 -2.50 -0.49 7.10
N GLY A 300 -2.21 -0.94 5.89
CA GLY A 300 -2.21 -2.30 5.39
C GLY A 300 -0.84 -2.49 4.76
N LEU A 301 -0.05 -3.45 5.23
CA LEU A 301 1.28 -3.72 4.69
C LEU A 301 1.64 -5.18 4.92
N GLU A 302 2.02 -5.80 3.84
CA GLU A 302 2.35 -7.22 3.77
C GLU A 302 3.79 -7.51 4.17
N HIS A 303 3.95 -8.65 4.85
CA HIS A 303 5.22 -9.29 5.18
C HIS A 303 5.14 -10.78 4.91
N HIS A 304 6.28 -11.46 4.86
CA HIS A 304 6.31 -12.89 4.54
C HIS A 304 5.58 -13.73 5.58
N ARG A 305 5.83 -13.45 6.87
CA ARG A 305 5.29 -14.17 8.02
C ARG A 305 4.38 -13.32 8.92
N SER A 306 4.01 -12.13 8.46
CA SER A 306 3.07 -11.26 9.16
C SER A 306 2.40 -10.29 8.21
N SER A 307 1.47 -9.52 8.75
CA SER A 307 0.96 -8.31 8.11
C SER A 307 0.66 -7.23 9.15
N GLU A 308 0.90 -5.98 8.78
CA GLU A 308 0.48 -4.83 9.58
C GLU A 308 -0.92 -4.40 9.12
N ASN A 309 -1.85 -4.33 10.04
CA ASN A 309 -3.24 -4.01 9.73
C ASN A 309 -3.76 -2.95 10.70
N SER A 310 -4.58 -2.03 10.22
CA SER A 310 -5.34 -1.12 11.06
C SER A 310 -6.81 -1.08 10.69
N MET A 311 -7.66 -1.02 11.69
CA MET A 311 -9.11 -0.89 11.51
C MET A 311 -9.66 0.16 12.48
N ASN A 312 -10.88 0.62 12.18
CA ASN A 312 -11.64 1.46 13.09
C ASN A 312 -11.66 0.84 14.50
N PRO A 313 -11.50 1.63 15.58
CA PRO A 313 -11.50 1.12 16.95
C PRO A 313 -12.75 0.32 17.31
N SER A 314 -13.89 0.58 16.66
CA SER A 314 -15.14 -0.15 16.86
C SER A 314 -15.35 -1.34 15.91
N ALA A 315 -14.36 -1.73 15.09
CA ALA A 315 -14.55 -2.73 14.04
C ALA A 315 -15.00 -4.12 14.57
N TRP A 316 -14.70 -4.44 15.82
CA TRP A 316 -15.13 -5.68 16.48
C TRP A 316 -16.41 -5.52 17.30
N THR A 317 -16.64 -4.35 17.86
CA THR A 317 -17.83 -4.06 18.69
C THR A 317 -19.03 -3.62 17.85
N ASP A 318 -18.80 -3.14 16.64
CA ASP A 318 -19.81 -2.81 15.62
C ASP A 318 -19.58 -3.65 14.35
N TRP A 319 -19.64 -4.97 14.52
CA TRP A 319 -19.26 -5.94 13.51
C TRP A 319 -20.02 -5.77 12.19
N ASP A 320 -21.35 -5.61 12.24
CA ASP A 320 -22.16 -5.49 11.03
C ASP A 320 -22.05 -4.12 10.37
N GLY A 321 -21.97 -3.05 11.18
CA GLY A 321 -21.93 -1.68 10.67
C GLY A 321 -20.59 -1.24 10.07
N LEU A 322 -19.52 -1.97 10.36
CA LEU A 322 -18.14 -1.70 9.86
C LEU A 322 -17.59 -2.88 9.05
N ASP A 323 -18.46 -3.66 8.43
CA ASP A 323 -18.10 -4.84 7.63
C ASP A 323 -17.11 -4.51 6.50
N TRP A 324 -17.30 -3.38 5.82
CA TRP A 324 -16.52 -2.98 4.65
C TRP A 324 -15.00 -2.97 4.88
N GLY A 325 -14.54 -2.50 6.05
CA GLY A 325 -13.11 -2.26 6.35
C GLY A 325 -12.31 -3.53 6.63
N ARG A 326 -12.94 -4.67 6.85
CA ARG A 326 -12.24 -5.91 7.19
C ARG A 326 -11.53 -6.58 6.02
N ASN A 327 -11.71 -6.10 4.80
CA ASN A 327 -11.03 -6.63 3.61
C ASN A 327 -9.49 -6.52 3.70
N VAL A 328 -8.96 -5.59 4.48
CA VAL A 328 -7.52 -5.42 4.65
C VAL A 328 -6.83 -6.72 5.10
N ILE A 329 -7.39 -7.44 6.07
CA ILE A 329 -6.77 -8.66 6.61
C ILE A 329 -6.67 -9.79 5.58
N PRO A 330 -7.74 -10.18 4.83
CA PRO A 330 -7.61 -11.12 3.74
C PRO A 330 -6.68 -10.65 2.61
N HIS A 331 -6.66 -9.37 2.30
CA HIS A 331 -5.77 -8.78 1.29
C HIS A 331 -4.31 -8.99 1.68
N GLU A 332 -3.91 -8.52 2.88
CA GLU A 332 -2.53 -8.64 3.35
C GLU A 332 -2.11 -10.11 3.54
N PHE A 333 -3.04 -10.99 3.90
CA PHE A 333 -2.70 -12.41 4.02
C PHE A 333 -2.35 -13.06 2.68
N VAL A 334 -3.05 -12.70 1.61
CA VAL A 334 -2.78 -13.21 0.26
C VAL A 334 -1.37 -12.88 -0.19
N HIS A 335 -0.82 -11.78 0.25
CA HIS A 335 0.53 -11.36 -0.10
C HIS A 335 1.63 -12.31 0.38
N SER A 336 1.39 -13.16 1.38
CA SER A 336 2.34 -14.21 1.72
C SER A 336 2.63 -15.14 0.52
N TRP A 337 1.65 -15.33 -0.36
CA TRP A 337 1.78 -16.07 -1.62
C TRP A 337 2.12 -15.16 -2.80
N ASN A 338 1.35 -14.07 -2.98
CA ASN A 338 1.49 -13.15 -4.11
C ASN A 338 2.15 -11.85 -3.67
N GLY A 339 3.46 -11.78 -3.83
CA GLY A 339 4.27 -10.62 -3.46
C GLY A 339 5.48 -10.98 -2.62
N LYS A 340 5.30 -11.82 -1.61
CA LYS A 340 6.41 -12.25 -0.75
C LYS A 340 7.06 -13.53 -1.30
N PHE A 341 6.32 -14.61 -1.48
CA PHE A 341 6.87 -15.82 -2.10
C PHE A 341 7.01 -15.66 -3.62
N ARG A 342 5.91 -15.35 -4.35
CA ARG A 342 5.96 -15.06 -5.80
C ARG A 342 5.99 -13.55 -6.00
N ARG A 343 7.12 -13.04 -6.50
CA ARG A 343 7.36 -11.60 -6.69
C ARG A 343 7.65 -11.29 -8.15
N PRO A 344 7.09 -10.23 -8.76
CA PRO A 344 7.56 -9.74 -10.05
C PRO A 344 9.09 -9.52 -10.04
N ALA A 345 9.77 -9.97 -11.07
CA ALA A 345 11.24 -9.91 -11.11
C ALA A 345 11.77 -8.48 -11.06
N ASP A 346 11.00 -7.53 -11.57
CA ASP A 346 11.34 -6.09 -11.57
C ASP A 346 11.03 -5.38 -10.23
N LEU A 347 10.33 -6.04 -9.32
CA LEU A 347 10.14 -5.58 -7.94
C LEU A 347 11.21 -6.11 -6.98
N TRP A 348 12.01 -7.10 -7.38
CA TRP A 348 13.09 -7.61 -6.56
C TRP A 348 14.32 -6.73 -6.66
N THR A 349 14.90 -6.35 -5.54
CA THR A 349 16.15 -5.60 -5.43
C THR A 349 17.05 -6.21 -4.36
N PRO A 350 18.38 -6.16 -4.51
CA PRO A 350 19.30 -6.77 -3.56
C PRO A 350 19.48 -5.97 -2.26
N ASP A 351 19.02 -4.73 -2.25
CA ASP A 351 19.09 -3.80 -1.13
C ASP A 351 17.93 -2.80 -1.19
N TYR A 352 17.83 -1.93 -0.19
CA TYR A 352 16.77 -0.91 -0.10
C TYR A 352 17.16 0.45 -0.71
N GLN A 353 18.23 0.49 -1.52
CA GLN A 353 18.68 1.69 -2.24
C GLN A 353 18.23 1.69 -3.69
N GLN A 354 18.09 0.52 -4.29
CA GLN A 354 17.74 0.40 -5.71
C GLN A 354 16.24 0.61 -5.93
N PRO A 355 15.85 1.46 -6.90
CA PRO A 355 14.45 1.65 -7.28
C PRO A 355 13.81 0.35 -7.77
N MET A 356 12.66 0.02 -7.23
CA MET A 356 11.80 -1.06 -7.71
C MET A 356 11.02 -0.59 -8.95
N GLN A 357 10.81 -1.50 -9.92
CA GLN A 357 10.01 -1.25 -11.11
C GLN A 357 8.64 -1.92 -10.92
N ASN A 358 7.59 -1.17 -11.12
CA ASN A 358 6.23 -1.55 -10.71
C ASN A 358 5.39 -2.19 -11.83
N THR A 359 5.98 -2.63 -12.96
CA THR A 359 5.22 -2.93 -14.19
C THR A 359 4.16 -4.02 -14.05
N LEU A 360 4.31 -4.92 -13.07
CA LEU A 360 3.36 -6.01 -12.80
C LEU A 360 2.56 -5.83 -11.50
N LEU A 361 2.41 -4.61 -10.96
CA LEU A 361 1.56 -4.38 -9.79
C LEU A 361 0.10 -4.79 -10.01
N TRP A 362 -0.39 -4.81 -11.24
CA TRP A 362 -1.72 -5.33 -11.55
C TRP A 362 -1.84 -6.86 -11.34
N VAL A 363 -0.70 -7.60 -11.30
CA VAL A 363 -0.65 -9.00 -10.84
C VAL A 363 -0.47 -9.03 -9.33
N TYR A 364 0.54 -8.32 -8.83
CA TYR A 364 0.88 -8.29 -7.40
C TYR A 364 -0.30 -7.80 -6.56
N GLU A 365 -0.86 -6.63 -6.87
CA GLU A 365 -1.94 -6.00 -6.12
C GLU A 365 -3.34 -6.32 -6.66
N GLY A 366 -3.47 -6.26 -8.00
CA GLY A 366 -4.78 -6.48 -8.62
C GLY A 366 -5.31 -7.90 -8.39
N GLN A 367 -4.45 -8.92 -8.44
CA GLN A 367 -4.87 -10.28 -8.14
C GLN A 367 -5.00 -10.50 -6.62
N THR A 368 -4.18 -9.86 -5.79
CA THR A 368 -4.35 -9.89 -4.33
C THR A 368 -5.67 -9.26 -3.92
N GLN A 369 -6.06 -8.13 -4.51
CA GLN A 369 -7.36 -7.52 -4.26
C GLN A 369 -8.53 -8.43 -4.69
N PHE A 370 -8.39 -9.12 -5.83
CA PHE A 370 -9.36 -10.13 -6.25
C PHE A 370 -9.51 -11.25 -5.20
N TRP A 371 -8.39 -11.83 -4.75
CA TRP A 371 -8.42 -12.88 -3.72
C TRP A 371 -8.87 -12.35 -2.36
N GLY A 372 -8.54 -11.11 -2.02
CA GLY A 372 -9.05 -10.43 -0.83
C GLY A 372 -10.58 -10.43 -0.79
N TYR A 373 -11.24 -10.06 -1.89
CA TYR A 373 -12.70 -10.14 -2.00
C TYR A 373 -13.23 -11.56 -1.90
N VAL A 374 -12.61 -12.49 -2.63
CA VAL A 374 -13.06 -13.89 -2.66
C VAL A 374 -12.93 -14.54 -1.29
N LEU A 375 -11.78 -14.40 -0.64
CA LEU A 375 -11.52 -14.99 0.68
C LEU A 375 -12.33 -14.33 1.78
N SER A 376 -12.58 -13.01 1.71
CA SER A 376 -13.48 -12.32 2.63
C SER A 376 -14.87 -12.94 2.65
N ALA A 377 -15.45 -13.19 1.45
CA ALA A 377 -16.76 -13.80 1.34
C ALA A 377 -16.76 -15.28 1.76
N ARG A 378 -15.76 -16.05 1.31
CA ARG A 378 -15.65 -17.50 1.60
C ARG A 378 -15.49 -17.78 3.09
N SER A 379 -14.74 -16.96 3.79
CA SER A 379 -14.50 -17.09 5.23
C SER A 379 -15.62 -16.54 6.10
N GLY A 380 -16.40 -15.59 5.57
CA GLY A 380 -17.40 -14.83 6.32
C GLY A 380 -16.80 -13.64 7.11
N VAL A 381 -15.52 -13.28 6.88
CA VAL A 381 -14.92 -12.05 7.43
C VAL A 381 -15.70 -10.82 6.94
N GLN A 382 -16.17 -10.86 5.70
CA GLN A 382 -17.19 -9.94 5.20
C GLN A 382 -18.38 -10.71 4.64
N THR A 383 -19.55 -10.10 4.67
CA THR A 383 -20.73 -10.73 4.08
C THR A 383 -20.61 -10.75 2.54
N LYS A 384 -21.21 -11.76 1.90
CA LYS A 384 -21.30 -11.79 0.44
C LYS A 384 -21.95 -10.52 -0.12
N ASN A 385 -22.94 -9.97 0.57
CA ASN A 385 -23.62 -8.74 0.13
C ASN A 385 -22.70 -7.52 0.16
N THR A 386 -21.81 -7.43 1.14
CA THR A 386 -20.78 -6.39 1.19
C THR A 386 -19.81 -6.53 0.04
N ILE A 387 -19.35 -7.76 -0.27
CA ILE A 387 -18.46 -8.00 -1.43
C ILE A 387 -19.18 -7.68 -2.76
N LEU A 388 -20.44 -8.06 -2.93
CA LEU A 388 -21.22 -7.65 -4.11
C LEU A 388 -21.38 -6.13 -4.18
N GLY A 389 -21.52 -5.45 -3.03
CA GLY A 389 -21.50 -3.99 -2.93
C GLY A 389 -20.16 -3.39 -3.38
N SER A 390 -19.05 -3.92 -2.90
CA SER A 390 -17.71 -3.48 -3.31
C SER A 390 -17.48 -3.65 -4.82
N LEU A 391 -17.91 -4.78 -5.39
CA LEU A 391 -17.84 -5.02 -6.83
C LEU A 391 -18.78 -4.09 -7.62
N ALA A 392 -19.95 -3.72 -7.06
CA ALA A 392 -20.86 -2.75 -7.67
C ALA A 392 -20.22 -1.35 -7.72
N THR A 393 -19.63 -0.92 -6.61
CA THR A 393 -18.90 0.36 -6.51
C THR A 393 -17.71 0.40 -7.48
N ALA A 394 -16.94 -0.70 -7.58
CA ALA A 394 -15.85 -0.83 -8.56
C ALA A 394 -16.36 -0.77 -10.00
N ALA A 395 -17.44 -1.48 -10.32
CA ALA A 395 -18.07 -1.46 -11.64
C ALA A 395 -18.53 -0.05 -12.03
N ALA A 396 -19.19 0.66 -11.13
CA ALA A 396 -19.63 2.03 -11.34
C ALA A 396 -18.46 3.00 -11.51
N LYS A 397 -17.42 2.85 -10.67
CA LYS A 397 -16.20 3.67 -10.75
C LYS A 397 -15.60 3.63 -12.16
N TYR A 398 -15.46 2.45 -12.76
CA TYR A 398 -14.81 2.32 -14.06
C TYR A 398 -15.77 2.45 -15.27
N SER A 399 -17.09 2.44 -15.06
CA SER A 399 -18.06 2.71 -16.13
C SER A 399 -18.46 4.18 -16.25
N GLU A 400 -18.64 4.87 -15.12
CA GLU A 400 -19.13 6.27 -15.10
C GLU A 400 -18.22 7.22 -14.30
N GLY A 401 -17.42 6.70 -13.35
CA GLY A 401 -16.69 7.53 -12.36
C GLY A 401 -15.23 7.86 -12.73
N THR A 402 -14.66 7.31 -13.81
CA THR A 402 -13.24 7.48 -14.12
C THR A 402 -13.00 7.83 -15.60
N PRO A 403 -13.31 9.06 -16.03
CA PRO A 403 -13.03 9.50 -17.40
C PRO A 403 -11.53 9.46 -17.74
N GLY A 404 -10.64 9.47 -16.76
CA GLY A 404 -9.20 9.32 -16.93
C GLY A 404 -8.77 8.04 -17.65
N ARG A 405 -9.61 7.00 -17.72
CA ARG A 405 -9.38 5.77 -18.51
C ARG A 405 -9.23 6.06 -20.01
N GLY A 406 -9.69 7.22 -20.47
CA GLY A 406 -9.54 7.65 -21.84
C GLY A 406 -8.10 7.96 -22.26
N TRP A 407 -7.24 8.34 -21.33
CA TRP A 407 -5.87 8.73 -21.62
C TRP A 407 -4.80 7.91 -20.91
N ARG A 408 -5.14 7.28 -19.77
CA ARG A 408 -4.21 6.54 -18.92
C ARG A 408 -4.62 5.09 -18.81
N SER A 409 -3.71 4.14 -19.10
CA SER A 409 -3.94 2.69 -18.99
C SER A 409 -3.91 2.22 -17.52
N VAL A 410 -4.31 0.97 -17.25
CA VAL A 410 -4.15 0.36 -15.93
C VAL A 410 -2.66 0.21 -15.60
N GLU A 411 -1.87 -0.23 -16.58
CA GLU A 411 -0.42 -0.39 -16.40
C GLU A 411 0.24 0.94 -16.00
N ASP A 412 -0.06 2.05 -16.68
CA ASP A 412 0.54 3.35 -16.35
C ASP A 412 0.18 3.80 -14.91
N THR A 413 -0.96 3.34 -14.36
CA THR A 413 -1.31 3.63 -12.95
C THR A 413 -0.37 2.96 -11.95
N THR A 414 0.43 1.97 -12.34
CA THR A 414 1.46 1.35 -11.49
C THR A 414 2.58 2.33 -11.12
N ALA A 415 2.74 3.42 -11.87
CA ALA A 415 3.65 4.50 -11.53
C ALA A 415 3.06 5.49 -10.49
N ALA A 416 1.77 5.41 -10.17
CA ALA A 416 1.11 6.37 -9.26
C ALA A 416 1.76 6.48 -7.87
N PRO A 417 2.22 5.40 -7.22
CA PRO A 417 2.89 5.50 -5.93
C PRO A 417 4.14 6.38 -5.97
N GLN A 418 4.90 6.34 -7.07
CA GLN A 418 6.11 7.14 -7.26
C GLN A 418 5.77 8.58 -7.67
N LEU A 419 4.75 8.78 -8.51
CA LEU A 419 4.39 10.10 -9.04
C LEU A 419 3.78 11.02 -7.99
N ASN A 420 2.94 10.50 -7.11
CA ASN A 420 2.17 11.31 -6.16
C ASN A 420 2.48 11.02 -4.69
N LEU A 421 3.33 10.04 -4.40
CA LEU A 421 3.67 9.61 -3.04
C LEU A 421 2.40 9.35 -2.19
N ARG A 422 1.37 8.74 -2.79
CA ARG A 422 0.07 8.42 -2.19
C ARG A 422 -0.69 9.64 -1.63
N LYS A 423 -0.40 10.84 -2.13
CA LYS A 423 -1.15 12.05 -1.77
C LYS A 423 -2.41 12.19 -2.61
N PRO A 424 -3.51 12.69 -2.05
CA PRO A 424 -4.71 12.99 -2.83
C PRO A 424 -4.40 13.97 -3.96
N LEU A 425 -4.91 13.67 -5.16
CA LEU A 425 -4.78 14.52 -6.34
C LEU A 425 -6.07 15.28 -6.62
N PRO A 426 -5.99 16.53 -7.11
CA PRO A 426 -7.15 17.21 -7.66
C PRO A 426 -7.75 16.37 -8.80
N TYR A 427 -9.08 16.28 -8.83
CA TYR A 427 -9.80 15.53 -9.87
C TYR A 427 -9.27 14.10 -10.09
N GLY A 428 -9.23 13.30 -9.01
CA GLY A 428 -8.75 11.92 -9.06
C GLY A 428 -9.47 11.05 -10.09
N SER A 429 -10.71 11.39 -10.46
CA SER A 429 -11.47 10.74 -11.54
C SER A 429 -10.81 10.91 -12.93
N LEU A 430 -10.14 12.04 -13.18
CA LEU A 430 -9.41 12.30 -14.42
C LEU A 430 -7.94 11.91 -14.32
N THR A 431 -7.27 12.25 -13.20
CA THR A 431 -5.82 11.99 -13.04
C THR A 431 -5.51 10.52 -12.82
N ARG A 432 -6.44 9.74 -12.32
CA ARG A 432 -6.32 8.33 -11.90
C ARG A 432 -5.22 8.15 -10.83
N GLY A 433 -5.49 7.30 -9.88
CA GLY A 433 -4.51 6.90 -8.87
C GLY A 433 -4.05 5.47 -9.09
N GLU A 434 -4.05 4.68 -8.02
CA GLU A 434 -3.59 3.31 -7.98
C GLU A 434 -4.69 2.33 -8.45
N ASP A 435 -5.22 2.54 -9.67
CA ASP A 435 -6.35 1.75 -10.20
C ASP A 435 -5.97 0.30 -10.52
N TYR A 436 -4.67 -0.01 -10.58
CA TYR A 436 -4.18 -1.39 -10.75
C TYR A 436 -4.67 -2.35 -9.64
N TYR A 437 -5.04 -1.85 -8.45
CA TYR A 437 -5.71 -2.65 -7.42
C TYR A 437 -7.10 -3.11 -7.86
N VAL A 438 -8.02 -2.18 -7.99
CA VAL A 438 -9.46 -2.48 -8.12
C VAL A 438 -9.86 -2.75 -9.57
N GLU A 439 -9.33 -1.99 -10.55
CA GLU A 439 -9.55 -2.32 -11.96
C GLU A 439 -8.82 -3.62 -12.32
N GLY A 440 -7.60 -3.83 -11.78
CA GLY A 440 -6.89 -5.09 -11.89
C GLY A 440 -7.72 -6.28 -11.35
N ALA A 441 -8.35 -6.13 -10.17
CA ALA A 441 -9.22 -7.17 -9.61
C ALA A 441 -10.40 -7.52 -10.52
N LEU A 442 -11.00 -6.54 -11.21
CA LEU A 442 -12.08 -6.80 -12.19
C LEU A 442 -11.55 -7.52 -13.44
N VAL A 443 -10.33 -7.26 -13.89
CA VAL A 443 -9.69 -8.00 -14.99
C VAL A 443 -9.43 -9.46 -14.57
N TRP A 444 -8.99 -9.70 -13.35
CA TRP A 444 -8.82 -11.05 -12.82
C TRP A 444 -10.15 -11.78 -12.61
N LEU A 445 -11.22 -11.06 -12.24
CA LEU A 445 -12.57 -11.62 -12.23
C LEU A 445 -13.03 -12.03 -13.64
N GLU A 446 -12.71 -11.23 -14.66
CA GLU A 446 -13.01 -11.58 -16.07
C GLU A 446 -12.24 -12.85 -16.46
N ALA A 447 -10.95 -12.95 -16.09
CA ALA A 447 -10.15 -14.15 -16.35
C ALA A 447 -10.74 -15.41 -15.67
N ASP A 448 -11.15 -15.31 -14.40
CA ASP A 448 -11.82 -16.41 -13.68
C ASP A 448 -13.06 -16.90 -14.42
N GLN A 449 -13.93 -15.98 -14.84
CA GLN A 449 -15.18 -16.33 -15.51
C GLN A 449 -14.95 -16.87 -16.93
N LEU A 450 -13.94 -16.40 -17.66
CA LEU A 450 -13.53 -16.98 -18.94
C LEU A 450 -13.09 -18.44 -18.78
N ILE A 451 -12.25 -18.74 -17.79
CA ILE A 451 -11.82 -20.11 -17.49
C ILE A 451 -13.04 -20.96 -17.12
N ARG A 452 -13.93 -20.48 -16.24
CA ARG A 452 -15.13 -21.22 -15.84
C ARG A 452 -16.06 -21.51 -17.01
N GLN A 453 -16.31 -20.54 -17.87
CA GLN A 453 -17.14 -20.75 -19.06
C GLN A 453 -16.50 -21.75 -20.03
N GLY A 454 -15.22 -21.58 -20.36
CA GLY A 454 -14.49 -22.46 -21.28
C GLY A 454 -14.37 -23.91 -20.78
N THR A 455 -14.36 -24.10 -19.46
CA THR A 455 -14.26 -25.43 -18.83
C THR A 455 -15.61 -25.95 -18.29
N ARG A 456 -16.72 -25.29 -18.59
CA ARG A 456 -18.07 -25.62 -18.07
C ARG A 456 -18.09 -25.68 -16.53
N GLY A 457 -17.32 -24.83 -15.88
CA GLY A 457 -17.21 -24.74 -14.42
C GLY A 457 -16.25 -25.76 -13.77
N ALA A 458 -15.54 -26.56 -14.54
CA ALA A 458 -14.60 -27.54 -14.01
C ALA A 458 -13.33 -26.90 -13.45
N LYS A 459 -12.90 -25.77 -14.00
CA LYS A 459 -11.74 -25.00 -13.55
C LYS A 459 -12.11 -23.53 -13.35
N GLY A 460 -11.27 -22.80 -12.60
CA GLY A 460 -11.35 -21.36 -12.36
C GLY A 460 -9.97 -20.81 -12.03
N LEU A 461 -9.92 -19.56 -11.58
CA LEU A 461 -8.66 -18.93 -11.16
C LEU A 461 -8.05 -19.60 -9.93
N ASP A 462 -8.83 -20.36 -9.16
CA ASP A 462 -8.31 -21.25 -8.10
C ASP A 462 -7.28 -22.27 -8.62
N ASP A 463 -7.45 -22.77 -9.85
CA ASP A 463 -6.49 -23.71 -10.47
C ASP A 463 -5.22 -22.99 -10.90
N PHE A 464 -5.33 -21.75 -11.35
CA PHE A 464 -4.17 -20.88 -11.55
C PHE A 464 -3.44 -20.63 -10.24
N ALA A 465 -4.18 -20.27 -9.17
CA ALA A 465 -3.57 -19.99 -7.88
C ALA A 465 -2.73 -21.16 -7.37
N ARG A 466 -3.25 -22.40 -7.48
CA ARG A 466 -2.48 -23.59 -7.11
C ARG A 466 -1.27 -23.84 -8.00
N ALA A 467 -1.40 -23.63 -9.31
CA ALA A 467 -0.32 -23.85 -10.25
C ALA A 467 0.79 -22.80 -10.14
N PHE A 468 0.44 -21.55 -9.78
CA PHE A 468 1.36 -20.43 -9.76
C PHE A 468 1.93 -20.14 -8.36
N PHE A 469 1.09 -20.17 -7.34
CA PHE A 469 1.46 -19.90 -5.95
C PHE A 469 1.64 -21.17 -5.11
N GLY A 470 0.95 -22.25 -5.45
CA GLY A 470 0.93 -23.51 -4.69
C GLY A 470 2.10 -24.44 -4.94
N VAL A 471 3.23 -23.91 -5.39
CA VAL A 471 4.47 -24.66 -5.67
C VAL A 471 5.42 -24.59 -4.48
N LYS A 472 6.27 -25.61 -4.29
CA LYS A 472 7.30 -25.65 -3.23
C LYS A 472 6.72 -25.45 -1.82
N ASP A 473 5.72 -26.23 -1.44
CA ASP A 473 5.13 -26.15 -0.10
C ASP A 473 6.20 -26.16 1.01
N GLY A 474 6.07 -25.24 1.97
CA GLY A 474 7.04 -25.02 3.05
C GLY A 474 8.24 -24.15 2.69
N ASP A 475 8.43 -23.78 1.44
CA ASP A 475 9.45 -22.80 1.02
C ASP A 475 8.90 -21.38 1.22
N TRP A 476 9.55 -20.58 2.05
CA TRP A 476 9.24 -19.17 2.29
C TRP A 476 10.39 -18.25 1.91
N GLY A 477 11.19 -18.64 0.90
CA GLY A 477 12.08 -17.78 0.15
C GLY A 477 11.29 -16.91 -0.86
N GLU A 478 12.00 -16.41 -1.85
CA GLU A 478 11.44 -15.61 -2.94
C GLU A 478 11.63 -16.30 -4.28
N GLN A 479 10.57 -16.41 -5.05
CA GLN A 479 10.60 -16.91 -6.42
C GLN A 479 10.02 -15.86 -7.36
N THR A 480 10.87 -15.22 -8.12
CA THR A 480 10.46 -14.17 -9.06
C THR A 480 9.74 -14.73 -10.28
N TYR A 481 8.94 -13.89 -10.96
CA TYR A 481 8.24 -14.21 -12.19
C TYR A 481 8.17 -13.00 -13.14
N ASP A 482 7.87 -13.27 -14.40
CA ASP A 482 7.63 -12.29 -15.45
C ASP A 482 6.22 -12.42 -16.07
N PHE A 483 5.90 -11.51 -17.00
CA PHE A 483 4.62 -11.52 -17.72
C PHE A 483 4.38 -12.84 -18.46
N ASP A 484 5.44 -13.39 -19.11
CA ASP A 484 5.31 -14.59 -19.92
C ASP A 484 5.05 -15.83 -19.07
N GLU A 485 5.55 -15.88 -17.84
CA GLU A 485 5.24 -16.96 -16.89
C GLU A 485 3.77 -16.91 -16.44
N VAL A 486 3.23 -15.73 -16.19
CA VAL A 486 1.79 -15.55 -15.90
C VAL A 486 0.94 -16.10 -17.05
N VAL A 487 1.28 -15.72 -18.30
CA VAL A 487 0.58 -16.17 -19.50
C VAL A 487 0.72 -17.69 -19.69
N ARG A 488 1.93 -18.26 -19.53
CA ARG A 488 2.15 -19.71 -19.62
C ARG A 488 1.33 -20.48 -18.60
N THR A 489 1.25 -20.00 -17.36
CA THR A 489 0.49 -20.68 -16.30
C THR A 489 -1.00 -20.62 -16.57
N LEU A 490 -1.54 -19.47 -17.01
CA LEU A 490 -2.93 -19.34 -17.42
C LEU A 490 -3.26 -20.31 -18.57
N ASN A 491 -2.41 -20.44 -19.58
CA ASN A 491 -2.57 -21.39 -20.68
C ASN A 491 -2.53 -22.86 -20.22
N GLY A 492 -1.77 -23.18 -19.20
CA GLY A 492 -1.77 -24.50 -18.55
C GLY A 492 -3.09 -24.84 -17.85
N VAL A 493 -3.80 -23.83 -17.36
CA VAL A 493 -5.14 -24.00 -16.76
C VAL A 493 -6.19 -24.12 -17.84
N TYR A 494 -6.23 -23.16 -18.75
CA TYR A 494 -7.17 -23.13 -19.87
C TYR A 494 -6.53 -22.48 -21.10
N PRO A 495 -6.42 -23.19 -22.23
CA PRO A 495 -5.85 -22.64 -23.47
C PRO A 495 -6.69 -21.48 -24.01
N TYR A 496 -6.11 -20.29 -24.06
CA TYR A 496 -6.73 -19.06 -24.53
C TYR A 496 -5.65 -18.05 -24.93
N ASP A 497 -5.96 -17.05 -25.73
CA ASP A 497 -5.02 -15.98 -26.04
C ASP A 497 -4.87 -14.99 -24.85
N TRP A 498 -4.29 -15.49 -23.76
CA TRP A 498 -4.11 -14.71 -22.53
C TRP A 498 -3.18 -13.51 -22.72
N ALA A 499 -2.19 -13.62 -23.62
CA ALA A 499 -1.29 -12.52 -23.88
C ALA A 499 -2.02 -11.30 -24.46
N SER A 500 -2.83 -11.52 -25.52
CA SER A 500 -3.63 -10.44 -26.11
C SER A 500 -4.73 -9.96 -25.17
N PHE A 501 -5.36 -10.86 -24.41
CA PHE A 501 -6.35 -10.48 -23.41
C PHE A 501 -5.76 -9.52 -22.37
N LEU A 502 -4.68 -9.90 -21.72
CA LEU A 502 -4.04 -9.10 -20.67
C LEU A 502 -3.49 -7.78 -21.25
N ARG A 503 -2.82 -7.82 -22.40
CA ARG A 503 -2.32 -6.60 -23.02
C ARG A 503 -3.44 -5.62 -23.35
N THR A 504 -4.55 -6.10 -23.88
CA THR A 504 -5.69 -5.23 -24.21
C THR A 504 -6.30 -4.59 -22.95
N ARG A 505 -6.52 -5.38 -21.89
CA ARG A 505 -7.16 -4.90 -20.66
C ARG A 505 -6.26 -3.99 -19.83
N ILE A 506 -4.98 -4.29 -19.77
CA ILE A 506 -4.03 -3.64 -18.87
C ILE A 506 -3.32 -2.46 -19.55
N TYR A 507 -2.86 -2.62 -20.79
CA TYR A 507 -2.07 -1.59 -21.48
C TYR A 507 -2.89 -0.71 -22.44
N GLY A 508 -4.14 -1.09 -22.72
CA GLY A 508 -5.03 -0.30 -23.60
C GLY A 508 -5.68 0.87 -22.88
N THR A 509 -5.79 2.02 -23.59
CA THR A 509 -6.64 3.15 -23.22
C THR A 509 -7.98 3.08 -23.96
N ASN A 510 -8.98 3.84 -23.53
CA ASN A 510 -10.34 3.84 -24.14
C ASN A 510 -11.01 2.46 -24.20
N GLN A 511 -10.59 1.51 -23.38
CA GLN A 511 -11.23 0.20 -23.31
C GLN A 511 -12.62 0.32 -22.68
N PRO A 512 -13.59 -0.53 -23.09
CA PRO A 512 -14.83 -0.66 -22.34
C PRO A 512 -14.58 -0.91 -20.85
N ALA A 513 -15.50 -0.49 -19.99
CA ALA A 513 -15.41 -0.77 -18.55
C ALA A 513 -15.26 -2.29 -18.31
N PRO A 514 -14.44 -2.74 -17.35
CA PRO A 514 -14.13 -4.15 -17.14
C PRO A 514 -15.29 -4.88 -16.43
N LEU A 515 -16.49 -4.85 -17.02
CA LEU A 515 -17.72 -5.44 -16.47
C LEU A 515 -17.94 -6.89 -16.91
N ALA A 516 -17.17 -7.39 -17.87
CA ALA A 516 -17.38 -8.69 -18.48
C ALA A 516 -17.34 -9.83 -17.43
N GLY A 517 -16.43 -9.78 -16.45
CA GLY A 517 -16.39 -10.75 -15.37
C GLY A 517 -17.64 -10.77 -14.50
N ILE A 518 -18.22 -9.61 -14.21
CA ILE A 518 -19.49 -9.47 -13.47
C ILE A 518 -20.64 -10.05 -14.31
N GLN A 519 -20.69 -9.69 -15.60
CA GLN A 519 -21.76 -10.13 -16.50
C GLN A 519 -21.72 -11.65 -16.74
N MET A 520 -20.55 -12.21 -17.04
CA MET A 520 -20.34 -13.66 -17.16
C MET A 520 -20.59 -14.39 -15.84
N GLY A 521 -20.31 -13.73 -14.72
CA GLY A 521 -20.64 -14.20 -13.37
C GLY A 521 -22.12 -14.21 -13.04
N GLY A 522 -22.98 -13.72 -13.95
CA GLY A 522 -24.45 -13.74 -13.82
C GLY A 522 -25.01 -12.57 -13.01
N TYR A 523 -24.33 -11.43 -13.02
CA TYR A 523 -24.80 -10.18 -12.42
C TYR A 523 -24.76 -9.03 -13.42
N ARG A 524 -25.51 -7.97 -13.14
CA ARG A 524 -25.49 -6.72 -13.89
C ARG A 524 -25.42 -5.54 -12.93
N LEU A 525 -24.74 -4.47 -13.33
CA LEU A 525 -24.75 -3.21 -12.62
C LEU A 525 -26.13 -2.55 -12.75
N THR A 526 -26.70 -2.13 -11.64
CA THR A 526 -27.97 -1.40 -11.54
C THR A 526 -27.83 -0.23 -10.58
N TRP A 527 -28.83 0.63 -10.51
CA TRP A 527 -28.82 1.83 -9.68
C TRP A 527 -30.02 1.84 -8.75
N ARG A 528 -29.78 2.20 -7.49
CA ARG A 528 -30.84 2.36 -6.49
C ARG A 528 -30.71 3.71 -5.80
N ASP A 529 -31.79 4.13 -5.13
CA ASP A 529 -31.87 5.38 -4.36
C ASP A 529 -31.27 5.30 -2.95
N LYS A 530 -30.62 4.18 -2.62
CA LYS A 530 -29.93 3.93 -1.37
C LYS A 530 -28.60 3.25 -1.60
N PRO A 531 -27.57 3.52 -0.77
CA PRO A 531 -26.26 2.91 -0.89
C PRO A 531 -26.33 1.38 -0.74
N ASN A 532 -25.36 0.69 -1.33
CA ASN A 532 -25.13 -0.72 -1.11
C ASN A 532 -24.41 -0.92 0.25
N PRO A 533 -24.37 -2.14 0.82
CA PRO A 533 -23.80 -2.39 2.15
C PRO A 533 -22.33 -1.94 2.29
N SER A 534 -21.51 -2.06 1.24
CA SER A 534 -20.12 -1.60 1.28
C SER A 534 -20.01 -0.08 1.38
N GLU A 535 -20.80 0.65 0.59
CA GLU A 535 -20.84 2.12 0.63
C GLU A 535 -21.45 2.65 1.92
N GLU A 536 -22.48 1.97 2.47
CA GLU A 536 -23.08 2.33 3.74
C GLU A 536 -22.04 2.20 4.88
N GLY A 537 -21.31 1.08 4.93
CA GLY A 537 -20.25 0.86 5.89
C GLY A 537 -19.09 1.87 5.74
N TYR A 538 -18.68 2.16 4.50
CA TYR A 538 -17.67 3.17 4.20
C TYR A 538 -18.11 4.56 4.67
N ALA A 539 -19.31 4.97 4.31
CA ALA A 539 -19.86 6.28 4.67
C ALA A 539 -19.94 6.46 6.21
N LYS A 540 -20.31 5.40 6.93
CA LYS A 540 -20.32 5.37 8.39
C LYS A 540 -18.92 5.54 8.99
N ASP A 541 -17.95 4.78 8.51
CA ASP A 541 -16.56 4.83 8.98
C ASP A 541 -15.90 6.19 8.69
N LYS A 542 -16.03 6.67 7.46
CA LYS A 542 -15.39 7.93 7.00
C LYS A 542 -16.22 9.17 7.30
N LYS A 543 -17.45 9.02 7.83
CA LYS A 543 -18.38 10.12 8.09
C LYS A 543 -18.55 11.00 6.84
N SER A 544 -18.82 10.38 5.71
CA SER A 544 -18.88 11.01 4.38
C SER A 544 -20.20 10.70 3.67
N LEU A 545 -20.57 11.54 2.71
CA LEU A 545 -21.70 11.34 1.82
C LEU A 545 -21.18 11.30 0.36
N ASP A 546 -21.25 10.13 -0.25
CA ASP A 546 -20.90 9.97 -1.66
C ASP A 546 -22.13 10.17 -2.56
N LEU A 547 -22.09 11.21 -3.39
CA LEU A 547 -23.08 11.55 -4.41
C LEU A 547 -22.43 11.60 -5.80
N THR A 548 -21.34 10.86 -6.00
CA THR A 548 -20.57 10.84 -7.27
C THR A 548 -21.49 10.55 -8.45
N TYR A 549 -22.42 9.62 -8.33
CA TYR A 549 -23.31 9.23 -9.43
C TYR A 549 -24.66 9.99 -9.45
N SER A 550 -24.83 10.94 -8.55
CA SER A 550 -25.95 11.88 -8.54
C SER A 550 -25.46 13.27 -8.94
N LEU A 551 -24.92 14.01 -7.97
CA LEU A 551 -24.45 15.38 -8.20
C LEU A 551 -23.00 15.48 -8.67
N GLY A 552 -22.25 14.41 -8.79
CA GLY A 552 -20.83 14.40 -9.18
C GLY A 552 -19.89 14.89 -8.07
N MET A 553 -20.21 14.67 -6.80
CA MET A 553 -19.36 15.10 -5.68
C MET A 553 -19.47 14.20 -4.46
N THR A 554 -18.44 14.22 -3.62
CA THR A 554 -18.41 13.61 -2.31
C THR A 554 -18.25 14.69 -1.24
N LEU A 555 -18.92 14.54 -0.11
CA LEU A 555 -18.96 15.50 1.00
C LEU A 555 -18.46 14.86 2.29
N ASP A 556 -17.80 15.63 3.14
CA ASP A 556 -17.57 15.24 4.53
C ASP A 556 -18.84 15.49 5.39
N LYS A 557 -18.76 15.10 6.68
CA LYS A 557 -19.84 15.28 7.64
C LYS A 557 -20.31 16.74 7.83
N ASP A 558 -19.44 17.69 7.53
CA ASP A 558 -19.68 19.13 7.72
C ASP A 558 -20.16 19.82 6.42
N GLY A 559 -20.36 19.05 5.34
CA GLY A 559 -20.81 19.54 4.03
C GLY A 559 -19.72 20.18 3.20
N GLN A 560 -18.44 19.87 3.49
CA GLN A 560 -17.34 20.30 2.62
C GLN A 560 -17.13 19.27 1.51
N VAL A 561 -17.01 19.74 0.28
CA VAL A 561 -16.72 18.91 -0.88
C VAL A 561 -15.28 18.41 -0.80
N THR A 562 -15.14 17.09 -0.79
CA THR A 562 -13.85 16.38 -0.69
C THR A 562 -13.39 15.80 -2.02
N ALA A 563 -14.34 15.52 -2.93
CA ALA A 563 -14.04 15.10 -4.29
C ALA A 563 -15.10 15.63 -5.27
N THR A 564 -14.69 15.91 -6.51
CA THR A 564 -15.57 16.32 -7.61
C THR A 564 -15.26 15.46 -8.81
N LEU A 565 -16.30 14.88 -9.41
CA LEU A 565 -16.21 14.12 -10.67
C LEU A 565 -15.95 15.09 -11.81
N TRP A 566 -14.91 14.84 -12.61
CA TRP A 566 -14.61 15.60 -13.82
C TRP A 566 -15.76 15.50 -14.82
N ASP A 567 -16.18 16.61 -15.40
CA ASP A 567 -17.34 16.74 -16.31
C ASP A 567 -18.66 16.22 -15.70
N GLY A 568 -18.78 16.19 -14.36
CA GLY A 568 -20.01 15.86 -13.64
C GLY A 568 -20.83 17.13 -13.28
N PRO A 569 -22.09 16.95 -12.80
CA PRO A 569 -22.99 18.09 -12.55
C PRO A 569 -22.43 19.15 -11.58
N ALA A 570 -21.71 18.76 -10.54
CA ALA A 570 -21.06 19.69 -9.62
C ALA A 570 -19.90 20.42 -10.29
N TYR A 571 -19.10 19.73 -11.12
CA TYR A 571 -18.01 20.34 -11.90
C TYR A 571 -18.54 21.40 -12.87
N ASP A 572 -19.60 21.09 -13.63
CA ASP A 572 -20.23 22.02 -14.57
C ASP A 572 -20.80 23.25 -13.87
N ALA A 573 -21.29 23.10 -12.64
CA ALA A 573 -21.73 24.18 -11.79
C ALA A 573 -20.58 24.99 -11.15
N GLY A 574 -19.31 24.62 -11.34
CA GLY A 574 -18.15 25.24 -10.72
C GLY A 574 -17.91 24.88 -9.26
N ILE A 575 -18.55 23.83 -8.76
CA ILE A 575 -18.35 23.31 -7.39
C ILE A 575 -17.17 22.36 -7.39
N VAL A 576 -16.17 22.65 -6.58
CA VAL A 576 -14.89 21.94 -6.54
C VAL A 576 -14.50 21.59 -5.10
N ASN A 577 -13.45 20.78 -4.96
CA ASN A 577 -12.88 20.40 -3.65
C ASN A 577 -12.61 21.63 -2.79
N GLY A 578 -12.95 21.53 -1.50
CA GLY A 578 -12.83 22.61 -0.52
C GLY A 578 -14.03 23.58 -0.50
N THR A 579 -14.97 23.48 -1.45
CA THR A 579 -16.24 24.23 -1.39
C THR A 579 -17.10 23.69 -0.26
N LYS A 580 -17.67 24.58 0.60
CA LYS A 580 -18.56 24.20 1.67
C LYS A 580 -20.02 24.54 1.34
N LEU A 581 -20.91 23.57 1.41
CA LEU A 581 -22.34 23.76 1.28
C LEU A 581 -22.88 24.39 2.57
N VAL A 582 -23.59 25.51 2.45
CA VAL A 582 -24.17 26.26 3.57
C VAL A 582 -25.70 26.13 3.61
N ALA A 583 -26.34 26.20 2.45
CA ALA A 583 -27.78 26.00 2.33
C ALA A 583 -28.15 25.31 1.00
N VAL A 584 -29.28 24.62 0.99
CA VAL A 584 -29.88 23.94 -0.16
C VAL A 584 -31.32 24.44 -0.32
N ASN A 585 -31.65 25.01 -1.47
CA ASN A 585 -32.97 25.59 -1.76
C ASN A 585 -33.47 26.50 -0.64
N GLY A 586 -32.58 27.38 -0.08
CA GLY A 586 -32.89 28.32 0.98
C GLY A 586 -32.98 27.73 2.41
N ARG A 587 -32.78 26.41 2.58
CA ARG A 587 -32.73 25.71 3.88
C ARG A 587 -31.29 25.46 4.29
N ALA A 588 -30.97 25.58 5.58
CA ALA A 588 -29.65 25.25 6.10
C ALA A 588 -29.23 23.82 5.66
N TYR A 589 -27.96 23.67 5.30
CA TYR A 589 -27.43 22.38 4.87
C TYR A 589 -27.56 21.33 5.96
N SER A 590 -28.05 20.18 5.56
CA SER A 590 -27.84 18.89 6.19
C SER A 590 -27.89 17.82 5.11
N GLU A 591 -27.32 16.65 5.37
CA GLU A 591 -27.37 15.52 4.44
C GLU A 591 -28.83 15.20 4.01
N ALA A 592 -29.76 15.19 4.97
CA ALA A 592 -31.18 14.94 4.71
C ALA A 592 -31.77 16.00 3.77
N VAL A 593 -31.53 17.28 4.02
CA VAL A 593 -32.03 18.39 3.19
C VAL A 593 -31.49 18.29 1.75
N LEU A 594 -30.23 17.90 1.57
CA LEU A 594 -29.66 17.71 0.25
C LEU A 594 -30.27 16.50 -0.48
N LYS A 595 -30.41 15.36 0.21
CA LYS A 595 -31.05 14.15 -0.36
C LYS A 595 -32.52 14.39 -0.73
N ASP A 596 -33.26 15.14 0.12
CA ASP A 596 -34.64 15.54 -0.17
C ASP A 596 -34.72 16.42 -1.43
N ALA A 597 -33.80 17.39 -1.57
CA ALA A 597 -33.76 18.26 -2.73
C ALA A 597 -33.46 17.49 -4.03
N ILE A 598 -32.54 16.52 -3.99
CA ILE A 598 -32.23 15.65 -5.14
C ILE A 598 -33.45 14.78 -5.50
N THR A 599 -34.13 14.25 -4.50
CA THR A 599 -35.33 13.41 -4.71
C THR A 599 -36.48 14.24 -5.27
N ALA A 600 -36.71 15.43 -4.72
CA ALA A 600 -37.75 16.35 -5.20
C ALA A 600 -37.50 16.81 -6.65
N ALA A 601 -36.25 17.05 -7.03
CA ALA A 601 -35.88 17.42 -8.39
C ALA A 601 -36.18 16.34 -9.42
N LYS A 602 -36.26 15.05 -9.02
CA LYS A 602 -36.62 13.92 -9.87
C LYS A 602 -38.14 13.77 -10.08
N THR A 603 -38.96 13.95 -9.04
CA THR A 603 -40.34 13.43 -8.97
C THR A 603 -41.43 14.43 -9.24
N GLY A 604 -41.17 15.73 -9.32
CA GLY A 604 -42.24 16.73 -9.40
C GLY A 604 -42.63 17.12 -10.81
N GLY A 605 -43.85 17.73 -10.94
CA GLY A 605 -44.36 18.29 -12.19
C GLY A 605 -43.54 19.52 -12.68
N THR A 606 -44.18 20.55 -13.23
CA THR A 606 -43.48 21.75 -13.76
C THR A 606 -42.56 22.46 -12.76
N ALA A 607 -42.84 22.38 -11.46
CA ALA A 607 -41.94 22.89 -10.39
C ALA A 607 -40.71 22.00 -10.16
N ALA A 608 -40.69 20.78 -10.58
CA ALA A 608 -39.60 19.81 -10.42
C ALA A 608 -38.46 19.98 -11.44
N LYS A 609 -38.66 20.78 -12.44
CA LYS A 609 -37.61 21.12 -13.41
C LYS A 609 -36.71 22.27 -12.92
N ALA A 610 -36.94 22.78 -11.72
CA ALA A 610 -36.05 23.79 -11.14
C ALA A 610 -34.72 23.16 -10.74
N PRO A 611 -33.59 23.78 -11.07
CA PRO A 611 -32.28 23.33 -10.64
C PRO A 611 -32.14 23.40 -9.11
N ILE A 612 -31.28 22.56 -8.54
CA ILE A 612 -30.99 22.58 -7.11
C ILE A 612 -30.12 23.80 -6.79
N ALA A 613 -30.64 24.74 -6.02
CA ALA A 613 -29.93 25.95 -5.63
C ALA A 613 -29.10 25.69 -4.37
N LEU A 614 -27.80 25.96 -4.43
CA LEU A 614 -26.84 25.75 -3.35
C LEU A 614 -26.22 27.09 -2.95
N LEU A 615 -26.40 27.53 -1.72
CA LEU A 615 -25.54 28.57 -1.14
C LEU A 615 -24.25 27.91 -0.68
N VAL A 616 -23.14 28.32 -1.28
CA VAL A 616 -21.82 27.73 -0.97
C VAL A 616 -20.88 28.80 -0.42
N ARG A 617 -19.88 28.36 0.35
CA ARG A 617 -18.77 29.18 0.82
C ARG A 617 -17.46 28.64 0.24
N ARG A 618 -16.67 29.54 -0.33
CA ARG A 618 -15.32 29.25 -0.80
C ARG A 618 -14.36 30.33 -0.28
N GLY A 619 -13.50 29.97 0.64
CA GLY A 619 -12.77 30.93 1.46
C GLY A 619 -13.76 31.81 2.25
N ASP A 620 -13.64 33.13 2.10
CA ASP A 620 -14.52 34.12 2.76
C ASP A 620 -15.73 34.53 1.91
N ASN A 621 -15.85 34.00 0.69
CA ASN A 621 -16.91 34.38 -0.24
C ASN A 621 -18.10 33.41 -0.19
N PHE A 622 -19.30 33.96 -0.18
CA PHE A 622 -20.55 33.22 -0.37
C PHE A 622 -21.07 33.43 -1.79
N GLN A 623 -21.54 32.35 -2.40
CA GLN A 623 -22.10 32.37 -3.74
C GLN A 623 -23.27 31.41 -3.84
N THR A 624 -24.32 31.78 -4.57
CA THR A 624 -25.37 30.85 -4.97
C THR A 624 -24.97 30.20 -6.29
N MET A 625 -24.92 28.87 -6.28
CA MET A 625 -24.68 28.03 -7.47
C MET A 625 -25.89 27.15 -7.71
N THR A 626 -26.12 26.75 -8.93
CA THR A 626 -27.24 25.88 -9.30
C THR A 626 -26.76 24.65 -10.03
N ILE A 627 -27.29 23.47 -9.66
CA ILE A 627 -27.04 22.21 -10.33
C ILE A 627 -28.32 21.78 -11.05
N ASP A 628 -28.25 21.68 -12.40
CA ASP A 628 -29.35 21.19 -13.22
C ASP A 628 -29.28 19.67 -13.31
N TYR A 629 -29.80 18.98 -12.27
CA TYR A 629 -29.79 17.53 -12.16
C TYR A 629 -31.15 16.97 -11.75
N HIS A 630 -31.66 16.03 -12.54
CA HIS A 630 -32.98 15.42 -12.37
C HIS A 630 -32.97 13.88 -12.32
N GLY A 631 -31.78 13.27 -12.22
CA GLY A 631 -31.61 11.79 -12.17
C GLY A 631 -32.06 11.16 -10.83
N GLY A 632 -32.20 11.94 -9.77
CA GLY A 632 -32.46 11.46 -8.42
C GLY A 632 -31.23 10.86 -7.73
N LEU A 633 -31.43 10.28 -6.57
CA LEU A 633 -30.36 9.58 -5.87
C LEU A 633 -29.98 8.31 -6.64
N ARG A 634 -28.65 8.06 -6.77
CA ARG A 634 -28.10 6.93 -7.50
C ARG A 634 -26.91 6.35 -6.76
N TRP A 635 -27.03 5.09 -6.35
CA TRP A 635 -25.92 4.28 -5.84
C TRP A 635 -25.85 2.96 -6.61
N PRO A 636 -24.64 2.44 -6.86
CA PRO A 636 -24.47 1.22 -7.65
C PRO A 636 -24.88 -0.02 -6.84
N TRP A 637 -25.47 -0.97 -7.53
CA TRP A 637 -25.83 -2.30 -7.02
C TRP A 637 -25.56 -3.36 -8.07
N LEU A 638 -25.23 -4.57 -7.64
CA LEU A 638 -25.26 -5.74 -8.51
C LEU A 638 -26.55 -6.51 -8.32
N GLU A 639 -27.22 -6.78 -9.43
CA GLU A 639 -28.45 -7.56 -9.46
C GLU A 639 -28.23 -8.86 -10.22
N SER A 640 -28.64 -10.00 -9.63
CA SER A 640 -28.53 -11.31 -10.27
C SER A 640 -29.42 -11.36 -11.52
N THR A 641 -28.87 -11.86 -12.64
CA THR A 641 -29.61 -12.10 -13.89
C THR A 641 -30.39 -13.42 -13.86
N THR A 642 -30.14 -14.26 -12.85
CA THR A 642 -30.82 -15.56 -12.65
C THR A 642 -31.33 -15.68 -11.20
N PRO A 643 -32.31 -14.89 -10.78
CA PRO A 643 -32.81 -14.92 -9.40
C PRO A 643 -33.23 -16.34 -8.99
N GLY A 644 -32.87 -16.73 -7.77
CA GLY A 644 -33.23 -18.03 -7.20
C GLY A 644 -32.34 -19.21 -7.64
N ARG A 645 -31.32 -18.97 -8.49
CA ARG A 645 -30.35 -19.99 -8.88
C ARG A 645 -28.90 -19.44 -8.69
N PRO A 646 -27.98 -20.20 -8.07
CA PRO A 646 -26.60 -19.82 -7.97
C PRO A 646 -25.97 -19.63 -9.35
N ASN A 647 -25.39 -18.46 -9.59
CA ASN A 647 -24.67 -18.13 -10.82
C ASN A 647 -23.13 -18.30 -10.66
N GLY A 648 -22.35 -17.84 -11.63
CA GLY A 648 -20.89 -17.96 -11.61
C GLY A 648 -20.23 -17.26 -10.42
N LEU A 649 -20.66 -16.03 -10.15
CA LEU A 649 -20.13 -15.23 -9.04
C LEU A 649 -20.57 -15.77 -7.69
N ASP A 650 -21.79 -16.27 -7.55
CA ASP A 650 -22.24 -16.94 -6.34
C ASP A 650 -21.37 -18.15 -6.00
N ARG A 651 -21.01 -18.95 -7.00
CA ARG A 651 -20.15 -20.13 -6.83
C ARG A 651 -18.70 -19.75 -6.50
N LEU A 652 -18.19 -18.66 -7.08
CA LEU A 652 -16.86 -18.15 -6.77
C LEU A 652 -16.75 -17.70 -5.31
N LEU A 653 -17.76 -17.00 -4.81
CA LEU A 653 -17.78 -16.43 -3.45
C LEU A 653 -18.25 -17.42 -2.37
N ALA A 654 -18.74 -18.60 -2.74
CA ALA A 654 -19.18 -19.61 -1.78
C ALA A 654 -17.98 -20.26 -1.05
N PRO A 655 -18.10 -20.58 0.25
CA PRO A 655 -17.08 -21.34 0.98
C PRO A 655 -16.70 -22.63 0.25
N ARG A 656 -15.41 -22.95 0.20
CA ARG A 656 -14.91 -24.22 -0.35
C ARG A 656 -14.96 -25.36 0.67
N ARG A 657 -14.94 -25.02 1.95
CA ARG A 657 -15.10 -26.00 3.03
C ARG A 657 -16.55 -26.43 3.16
N LYS A 658 -16.73 -27.73 3.28
CA LYS A 658 -18.02 -28.32 3.67
C LYS A 658 -18.14 -28.38 5.18
#